data_4e5fadae231d98b103ee69f8d7475151
#
_entry.id   4e5fadae231d98b103ee69f8d7475151
#
_cell.length_a   1.000
_cell.length_b   1.000
_cell.length_c   1.000
_cell.angle_alpha   90.00
_cell.angle_beta   90.00
_cell.angle_gamma   90.00
#
_symmetry.space_group_name_H-M   'P 1'
#
loop_
_entity.id
_entity.type
_entity.pdbx_description
1 polymer ?
#
loop_
_entity_poly.entity_id
_entity_poly.type
_entity_poly.pdbx_seq_one_letter_code
_entity_poly.pdbx_strand_id
1 'polypeptide(L)'
;MKLTTPLEHIKGVGPKTAQALSAAGLETVADALDFLPRAYDDYSAAVNIADLQPGKVTVRARCESISTRIVRRGLRITTAVLADDSGKVKAVWFNQPYRESQLRSDAEFMFSGQFGMQYNSYQISNPSVELAKQTDASDAQPTSGIHPVYKSIKNLRPKTVQDLLKNLRPIIEFLPETLPEHIVQRQKLVSRAEAVRFLHAPNSHEEIARGRERLAFEELFEMILAAQLNKQEQTKLTGWRIPFNQPVVKRFVEQLPFPLTNAQRRAAWQILQDLESEYPMNRLLQGDVGSGKTVVAGLVAAEVAQAGFQTAIMAPTEILATQHAKTLDELLSPFGVSVALLTGHVKGAQRRQLLDNLANGDIDVVVGTHALIQEKVAYHKLGFVVIDEQHRFGVKQRQALLQKADYMPHLLSMTATPIPRSLALTLYGELDISILDELPAGRQPIETKIWSPASAPKLYETIDAEIAKGRQAYIICPLIDDNPDNDKKSVEAEYHKLAKTMFRHRRVGLLHGKLPPEEKAAVMQQFADGDIDMLVSTTVVEVGVNVPNATVMLIENADHFGLSQLHQLRGRVGRGEHQSFCHLMLSSHDKPSQRLKEIEKSQDGFYLAEVDLKLRGPGEIYGRAQHGALNLKIASLSDTPLIARAQTEAERFVKEGQDLLQYNHLARAVSRYQRLTILN
;
A
#
# COMPACT_ATOMS: atom_id res chain seq x y z
N MET A 1 -38.89 5.32 13.59
CA MET A 1 -37.89 4.53 12.84
C MET A 1 -36.61 4.55 13.65
N LYS A 2 -35.95 3.39 13.86
CA LYS A 2 -34.69 3.30 14.63
C LYS A 2 -33.51 3.08 13.66
N LEU A 3 -32.30 3.42 14.07
CA LEU A 3 -31.08 3.17 13.26
C LEU A 3 -30.86 1.69 12.95
N THR A 4 -31.31 0.79 13.83
CA THR A 4 -31.25 -0.67 13.67
C THR A 4 -32.40 -1.24 12.85
N THR A 5 -33.33 -0.41 12.34
CA THR A 5 -34.46 -0.89 11.52
C THR A 5 -33.93 -1.48 10.20
N PRO A 6 -34.29 -2.72 9.82
CA PRO A 6 -33.91 -3.30 8.53
C PRO A 6 -34.46 -2.49 7.36
N LEU A 7 -33.66 -2.35 6.28
CA LEU A 7 -34.04 -1.55 5.11
C LEU A 7 -35.29 -2.12 4.36
N GLU A 8 -35.56 -3.41 4.47
CA GLU A 8 -36.74 -4.05 3.88
C GLU A 8 -38.10 -3.52 4.44
N HIS A 9 -38.04 -2.94 5.64
CA HIS A 9 -39.21 -2.31 6.28
C HIS A 9 -39.41 -0.84 5.91
N ILE A 10 -38.54 -0.30 5.06
CA ILE A 10 -38.59 1.12 4.65
C ILE A 10 -39.53 1.27 3.45
N LYS A 11 -40.40 2.26 3.53
CA LYS A 11 -41.33 2.58 2.43
C LYS A 11 -40.55 2.85 1.12
N GLY A 12 -40.91 2.11 0.07
CA GLY A 12 -40.23 2.20 -1.23
C GLY A 12 -39.13 1.17 -1.45
N VAL A 13 -38.81 0.34 -0.46
CA VAL A 13 -37.86 -0.77 -0.59
C VAL A 13 -38.62 -2.07 -0.77
N GLY A 14 -38.74 -2.54 -2.00
CA GLY A 14 -39.35 -3.85 -2.30
C GLY A 14 -38.32 -5.01 -2.14
N PRO A 15 -38.75 -6.27 -2.17
CA PRO A 15 -37.90 -7.45 -1.91
C PRO A 15 -36.64 -7.52 -2.80
N LYS A 16 -36.76 -7.20 -4.09
CA LYS A 16 -35.62 -7.17 -5.03
C LYS A 16 -34.63 -6.06 -4.68
N THR A 17 -35.11 -4.90 -4.22
CA THR A 17 -34.29 -3.78 -3.79
C THR A 17 -33.61 -4.14 -2.48
N ALA A 18 -34.28 -4.71 -1.51
CA ALA A 18 -33.70 -5.15 -0.24
C ALA A 18 -32.59 -6.19 -0.47
N GLN A 19 -32.79 -7.17 -1.34
CA GLN A 19 -31.81 -8.18 -1.69
C GLN A 19 -30.55 -7.55 -2.32
N ALA A 20 -30.71 -6.57 -3.22
CA ALA A 20 -29.58 -5.89 -3.85
C ALA A 20 -28.82 -4.98 -2.87
N LEU A 21 -29.51 -4.32 -1.92
CA LEU A 21 -28.92 -3.55 -0.84
C LEU A 21 -28.13 -4.46 0.12
N SER A 22 -28.72 -5.58 0.55
CA SER A 22 -28.04 -6.56 1.42
C SER A 22 -26.80 -7.15 0.75
N ALA A 23 -26.86 -7.47 -0.55
CA ALA A 23 -25.70 -7.92 -1.33
C ALA A 23 -24.58 -6.85 -1.42
N ALA A 24 -24.91 -5.57 -1.22
CA ALA A 24 -23.97 -4.46 -1.13
C ALA A 24 -23.51 -4.15 0.31
N GLY A 25 -23.94 -4.97 1.30
CA GLY A 25 -23.61 -4.78 2.72
C GLY A 25 -24.44 -3.69 3.42
N LEU A 26 -25.60 -3.32 2.86
CA LEU A 26 -26.53 -2.35 3.43
C LEU A 26 -27.78 -3.08 3.95
N GLU A 27 -27.83 -3.31 5.25
CA GLU A 27 -28.91 -4.08 5.88
C GLU A 27 -29.83 -3.20 6.72
N THR A 28 -29.29 -2.18 7.39
CA THR A 28 -30.00 -1.33 8.32
C THR A 28 -30.03 0.13 7.88
N VAL A 29 -30.86 0.93 8.52
CA VAL A 29 -30.89 2.41 8.35
C VAL A 29 -29.51 3.02 8.64
N ALA A 30 -28.80 2.55 9.68
CA ALA A 30 -27.46 3.02 10.00
C ALA A 30 -26.48 2.76 8.84
N ASP A 31 -26.51 1.56 8.24
CA ASP A 31 -25.64 1.23 7.10
C ASP A 31 -25.93 2.12 5.89
N ALA A 32 -27.21 2.41 5.64
CA ALA A 32 -27.60 3.31 4.55
C ALA A 32 -27.13 4.74 4.78
N LEU A 33 -27.19 5.27 6.01
CA LEU A 33 -26.71 6.61 6.34
C LEU A 33 -25.16 6.69 6.32
N ASP A 34 -24.47 5.58 6.56
CA ASP A 34 -23.03 5.45 6.41
C ASP A 34 -22.57 5.18 4.94
N PHE A 35 -23.52 5.05 4.00
CA PHE A 35 -23.25 4.94 2.56
C PHE A 35 -23.04 6.32 1.95
N LEU A 36 -21.85 6.87 2.14
CA LEU A 36 -21.50 8.25 1.81
C LEU A 36 -21.37 8.49 0.29
N PRO A 37 -21.66 9.74 -0.19
CA PRO A 37 -21.47 10.12 -1.58
C PRO A 37 -20.01 10.06 -2.00
N ARG A 38 -19.74 9.51 -3.19
CA ARG A 38 -18.39 9.50 -3.78
C ARG A 38 -18.00 10.81 -4.45
N ALA A 39 -18.99 11.58 -4.92
CA ALA A 39 -18.82 12.83 -5.65
C ALA A 39 -20.07 13.71 -5.51
N TYR A 40 -19.98 14.94 -5.95
CA TYR A 40 -21.10 15.88 -6.00
C TYR A 40 -21.17 16.51 -7.38
N ASP A 41 -22.40 16.63 -7.88
CA ASP A 41 -22.70 17.40 -9.08
C ASP A 41 -23.24 18.76 -8.63
N ASP A 42 -22.59 19.82 -9.08
CA ASP A 42 -22.97 21.20 -8.75
C ASP A 42 -23.67 21.83 -9.94
N TYR A 43 -24.94 22.08 -9.81
CA TYR A 43 -25.78 22.73 -10.81
C TYR A 43 -26.00 24.21 -10.51
N SER A 44 -25.45 24.74 -9.41
CA SER A 44 -25.55 26.15 -9.06
C SER A 44 -24.61 27.04 -9.87
N ALA A 45 -23.48 26.46 -10.32
CA ALA A 45 -22.42 27.16 -11.03
C ALA A 45 -22.46 26.85 -12.53
N ALA A 46 -23.61 27.05 -13.21
CA ALA A 46 -23.69 26.87 -14.63
C ALA A 46 -22.88 27.95 -15.35
N VAL A 47 -22.01 27.53 -16.29
CA VAL A 47 -21.24 28.40 -17.17
C VAL A 47 -21.78 28.32 -18.59
N ASN A 48 -21.58 29.37 -19.40
CA ASN A 48 -21.92 29.34 -20.80
C ASN A 48 -21.00 28.38 -21.57
N ILE A 49 -21.51 27.81 -22.66
CA ILE A 49 -20.74 26.85 -23.47
C ILE A 49 -19.49 27.52 -24.07
N ALA A 50 -19.55 28.81 -24.41
CA ALA A 50 -18.40 29.56 -24.93
C ALA A 50 -17.25 29.72 -23.92
N ASP A 51 -17.55 29.67 -22.61
CA ASP A 51 -16.59 29.91 -21.53
C ASP A 51 -16.02 28.59 -20.94
N LEU A 52 -16.32 27.46 -21.56
CA LEU A 52 -15.91 26.15 -21.08
C LEU A 52 -14.39 25.98 -21.04
N GLN A 53 -13.86 25.62 -19.88
CA GLN A 53 -12.47 25.24 -19.70
C GLN A 53 -12.36 23.72 -19.36
N PRO A 54 -11.25 23.05 -19.72
CA PRO A 54 -11.04 21.65 -19.39
C PRO A 54 -11.15 21.41 -17.88
N GLY A 55 -12.02 20.46 -17.49
CA GLY A 55 -12.32 20.15 -16.10
C GLY A 55 -13.76 19.72 -15.88
N LYS A 56 -14.18 19.67 -14.62
CA LYS A 56 -15.59 19.44 -14.29
C LYS A 56 -16.39 20.73 -14.53
N VAL A 57 -17.40 20.65 -15.38
CA VAL A 57 -18.23 21.80 -15.80
C VAL A 57 -19.71 21.47 -15.66
N THR A 58 -20.51 22.53 -15.47
CA THR A 58 -21.96 22.44 -15.54
C THR A 58 -22.46 23.48 -16.55
N VAL A 59 -23.30 23.04 -17.49
CA VAL A 59 -23.91 23.92 -18.51
C VAL A 59 -25.41 23.80 -18.48
N ARG A 60 -26.11 24.90 -18.73
CA ARG A 60 -27.55 24.93 -19.00
C ARG A 60 -27.72 25.01 -20.51
N ALA A 61 -28.35 23.96 -21.09
CA ALA A 61 -28.45 23.87 -22.53
C ALA A 61 -29.68 23.08 -22.98
N ARG A 62 -30.04 23.26 -24.26
CA ARG A 62 -31.04 22.43 -24.98
C ARG A 62 -30.31 21.36 -25.78
N CYS A 63 -30.97 20.23 -25.99
CA CYS A 63 -30.48 19.18 -26.86
C CYS A 63 -30.96 19.38 -28.29
N GLU A 64 -30.07 19.83 -29.19
CA GLU A 64 -30.41 20.03 -30.61
C GLU A 64 -30.52 18.70 -31.38
N SER A 65 -29.63 17.77 -31.10
CA SER A 65 -29.63 16.45 -31.73
C SER A 65 -29.06 15.40 -30.80
N ILE A 66 -29.58 14.18 -30.90
CA ILE A 66 -29.11 13.04 -30.13
C ILE A 66 -29.22 11.77 -30.96
N SER A 67 -28.21 10.92 -30.86
CA SER A 67 -28.21 9.62 -31.52
C SER A 67 -27.45 8.59 -30.72
N THR A 68 -27.90 7.33 -30.81
CA THR A 68 -27.24 6.19 -30.15
C THR A 68 -26.75 5.20 -31.21
N ARG A 69 -25.47 4.82 -31.11
CA ARG A 69 -24.88 3.80 -31.99
C ARG A 69 -24.29 2.65 -31.18
N ILE A 70 -24.31 1.46 -31.77
CA ILE A 70 -23.64 0.28 -31.22
C ILE A 70 -22.25 0.24 -31.87
N VAL A 71 -21.20 0.30 -31.05
CA VAL A 71 -19.79 0.27 -31.51
C VAL A 71 -19.28 -1.17 -31.57
N ARG A 72 -19.59 -1.97 -30.55
CA ARG A 72 -19.30 -3.40 -30.48
C ARG A 72 -20.26 -4.08 -29.50
N ARG A 73 -20.27 -5.41 -29.46
CA ARG A 73 -21.11 -6.17 -28.50
C ARG A 73 -20.82 -5.70 -27.08
N GLY A 74 -21.84 -5.16 -26.37
CA GLY A 74 -21.75 -4.63 -25.01
C GLY A 74 -21.36 -3.16 -24.90
N LEU A 75 -21.05 -2.45 -25.99
CA LEU A 75 -20.74 -1.00 -25.96
C LEU A 75 -21.66 -0.20 -26.86
N ARG A 76 -22.52 0.61 -26.22
CA ARG A 76 -23.38 1.61 -26.88
C ARG A 76 -22.88 3.00 -26.54
N ILE A 77 -22.78 3.87 -27.55
CA ILE A 77 -22.41 5.28 -27.37
C ILE A 77 -23.58 6.14 -27.79
N THR A 78 -24.08 6.94 -26.86
CA THR A 78 -25.07 7.99 -27.11
C THR A 78 -24.34 9.32 -27.21
N THR A 79 -24.57 10.05 -28.31
CA THR A 79 -23.94 11.35 -28.57
C THR A 79 -25.04 12.37 -28.77
N ALA A 80 -24.92 13.52 -28.10
CA ALA A 80 -25.81 14.67 -28.30
C ALA A 80 -25.01 15.92 -28.59
N VAL A 81 -25.62 16.84 -29.31
CA VAL A 81 -25.19 18.25 -29.47
C VAL A 81 -26.04 19.08 -28.53
N LEU A 82 -25.40 19.70 -27.57
CA LEU A 82 -25.99 20.61 -26.60
C LEU A 82 -25.74 22.05 -27.07
N ALA A 83 -26.73 22.91 -26.98
CA ALA A 83 -26.63 24.31 -27.38
C ALA A 83 -27.23 25.21 -26.30
N ASP A 84 -26.57 26.35 -26.08
CA ASP A 84 -27.08 27.54 -25.38
C ASP A 84 -26.97 28.78 -26.30
N ASP A 85 -27.27 29.96 -25.78
CA ASP A 85 -27.18 31.19 -26.52
C ASP A 85 -25.73 31.60 -26.90
N SER A 86 -24.72 30.95 -26.28
CA SER A 86 -23.29 31.27 -26.46
C SER A 86 -22.56 30.33 -27.41
N GLY A 87 -23.08 29.10 -27.62
CA GLY A 87 -22.39 28.16 -28.47
C GLY A 87 -22.97 26.71 -28.43
N LYS A 88 -22.17 25.78 -28.97
CA LYS A 88 -22.52 24.36 -29.02
C LYS A 88 -21.39 23.49 -28.51
N VAL A 89 -21.74 22.43 -27.79
CA VAL A 89 -20.78 21.43 -27.25
C VAL A 89 -21.32 20.02 -27.45
N LYS A 90 -20.42 19.09 -27.70
CA LYS A 90 -20.75 17.66 -27.81
C LYS A 90 -20.80 17.01 -26.41
N ALA A 91 -21.85 16.23 -26.14
CA ALA A 91 -21.94 15.38 -24.96
C ALA A 91 -21.96 13.89 -25.38
N VAL A 92 -21.24 13.05 -24.62
CA VAL A 92 -21.09 11.63 -24.95
C VAL A 92 -21.35 10.77 -23.70
N TRP A 93 -22.25 9.77 -23.84
CA TRP A 93 -22.53 8.78 -22.79
C TRP A 93 -22.20 7.37 -23.28
N PHE A 94 -21.62 6.58 -22.37
CA PHE A 94 -21.31 5.18 -22.62
C PHE A 94 -22.38 4.29 -21.93
N ASN A 95 -22.94 3.36 -22.67
CA ASN A 95 -23.96 2.40 -22.22
C ASN A 95 -25.21 3.03 -21.58
N GLN A 96 -25.63 4.23 -22.04
CA GLN A 96 -26.81 4.94 -21.58
C GLN A 96 -27.78 5.30 -22.74
N PRO A 97 -28.33 4.30 -23.46
CA PRO A 97 -29.22 4.57 -24.61
C PRO A 97 -30.54 5.27 -24.23
N TYR A 98 -30.95 5.16 -22.97
CA TYR A 98 -32.18 5.81 -22.46
C TYR A 98 -32.10 7.35 -22.49
N ARG A 99 -30.89 7.92 -22.60
CA ARG A 99 -30.71 9.38 -22.76
C ARG A 99 -31.38 9.91 -24.02
N GLU A 100 -31.45 9.10 -25.06
CA GLU A 100 -32.08 9.48 -26.31
C GLU A 100 -33.58 9.75 -26.14
N SER A 101 -34.27 8.97 -25.33
CA SER A 101 -35.71 9.21 -25.01
C SER A 101 -35.86 10.37 -24.00
N GLN A 102 -34.92 10.51 -23.06
CA GLN A 102 -34.94 11.55 -22.03
C GLN A 102 -34.81 12.97 -22.60
N LEU A 103 -33.95 13.14 -23.61
CA LEU A 103 -33.52 14.45 -24.11
C LEU A 103 -34.24 14.89 -25.43
N ARG A 104 -35.28 14.19 -25.83
CA ARG A 104 -36.06 14.51 -27.06
C ARG A 104 -37.06 15.67 -26.90
N SER A 105 -37.21 16.24 -25.70
CA SER A 105 -38.08 17.40 -25.46
C SER A 105 -37.33 18.71 -25.72
N ASP A 106 -38.02 19.78 -26.19
CA ASP A 106 -37.52 21.12 -26.34
C ASP A 106 -37.20 21.81 -25.00
N ALA A 107 -37.14 21.06 -23.92
CA ALA A 107 -36.84 21.54 -22.59
C ALA A 107 -35.35 21.85 -22.41
N GLU A 108 -35.07 22.80 -21.56
CA GLU A 108 -33.71 23.06 -21.07
C GLU A 108 -33.32 22.10 -19.97
N PHE A 109 -32.08 21.65 -20.05
CA PHE A 109 -31.50 20.73 -19.06
C PHE A 109 -30.20 21.32 -18.53
N MET A 110 -29.87 20.92 -17.29
CA MET A 110 -28.58 21.11 -16.68
C MET A 110 -27.73 19.88 -16.93
N PHE A 111 -26.53 20.06 -17.49
CA PHE A 111 -25.58 18.99 -17.77
C PHE A 111 -24.32 19.20 -16.93
N SER A 112 -23.96 18.28 -16.04
CA SER A 112 -22.74 18.35 -15.27
C SER A 112 -21.84 17.17 -15.59
N GLY A 113 -20.59 17.43 -16.04
CA GLY A 113 -19.68 16.38 -16.48
C GLY A 113 -18.26 16.86 -16.70
N GLN A 114 -17.39 15.95 -17.11
CA GLN A 114 -16.00 16.26 -17.43
C GLN A 114 -15.88 16.79 -18.85
N PHE A 115 -15.50 18.06 -19.00
CA PHE A 115 -15.18 18.67 -20.29
C PHE A 115 -13.70 18.52 -20.59
N GLY A 116 -13.36 18.13 -21.80
CA GLY A 116 -11.98 18.02 -22.24
C GLY A 116 -11.86 17.43 -23.64
N MET A 117 -10.63 17.38 -24.13
CA MET A 117 -10.32 16.84 -25.46
C MET A 117 -10.25 15.32 -25.40
N GLN A 118 -11.16 14.65 -26.13
CA GLN A 118 -11.17 13.20 -26.31
C GLN A 118 -11.42 12.88 -27.79
N TYR A 119 -10.71 11.89 -28.30
CA TYR A 119 -10.83 11.47 -29.72
C TYR A 119 -10.79 12.65 -30.72
N ASN A 120 -9.85 13.56 -30.48
CA ASN A 120 -9.60 14.75 -31.30
C ASN A 120 -10.76 15.78 -31.37
N SER A 121 -11.67 15.76 -30.38
CA SER A 121 -12.74 16.75 -30.22
C SER A 121 -12.98 17.11 -28.76
N TYR A 122 -13.33 18.38 -28.50
CA TYR A 122 -13.79 18.79 -27.18
C TYR A 122 -15.20 18.26 -26.92
N GLN A 123 -15.41 17.64 -25.78
CA GLN A 123 -16.71 17.08 -25.42
C GLN A 123 -16.90 17.00 -23.90
N ILE A 124 -18.16 16.94 -23.46
CA ILE A 124 -18.52 16.62 -22.08
C ILE A 124 -18.75 15.11 -21.99
N SER A 125 -18.00 14.42 -21.16
CA SER A 125 -18.05 12.96 -21.03
C SER A 125 -18.97 12.53 -19.89
N ASN A 126 -19.91 11.62 -20.19
CA ASN A 126 -20.90 11.07 -19.26
C ASN A 126 -21.60 12.11 -18.37
N PRO A 127 -22.06 13.27 -18.90
CA PRO A 127 -22.69 14.25 -18.02
C PRO A 127 -23.95 13.68 -17.33
N SER A 128 -24.10 14.04 -16.05
CA SER A 128 -25.40 13.92 -15.38
C SER A 128 -26.38 14.94 -15.97
N VAL A 129 -27.66 14.63 -15.93
CA VAL A 129 -28.70 15.45 -16.58
C VAL A 129 -29.86 15.64 -15.63
N GLU A 130 -30.24 16.90 -15.41
CA GLU A 130 -31.45 17.30 -14.70
C GLU A 130 -32.26 18.29 -15.55
N LEU A 131 -33.59 18.25 -15.38
CA LEU A 131 -34.47 19.23 -16.03
C LEU A 131 -34.22 20.60 -15.37
N ALA A 132 -33.94 21.63 -16.17
CA ALA A 132 -33.80 22.99 -15.67
C ALA A 132 -35.18 23.46 -15.17
N LYS A 133 -35.31 23.72 -13.87
CA LYS A 133 -36.54 24.26 -13.30
C LYS A 133 -36.72 25.68 -13.80
N GLN A 134 -37.89 25.97 -14.35
CA GLN A 134 -38.33 27.36 -14.52
C GLN A 134 -38.47 27.95 -13.12
N THR A 135 -37.75 29.04 -12.87
CA THR A 135 -37.86 29.83 -11.62
C THR A 135 -39.17 30.59 -11.63
N ASP A 136 -40.26 29.96 -11.19
CA ASP A 136 -41.40 30.68 -10.68
C ASP A 136 -41.12 31.11 -9.25
N ALA A 137 -41.11 32.42 -9.05
CA ALA A 137 -40.60 33.14 -7.88
C ALA A 137 -41.48 33.08 -6.64
N SER A 138 -42.26 32.03 -6.40
CA SER A 138 -43.22 32.09 -5.28
C SER A 138 -43.19 30.98 -4.24
N ASP A 139 -42.55 29.83 -4.46
CA ASP A 139 -42.60 28.76 -3.41
C ASP A 139 -41.42 27.76 -3.53
N ALA A 140 -40.18 28.14 -3.23
CA ALA A 140 -39.15 27.13 -2.97
C ALA A 140 -38.08 27.67 -2.03
N GLN A 141 -37.90 27.00 -0.88
CA GLN A 141 -36.62 27.04 -0.19
C GLN A 141 -35.51 26.74 -1.21
N PRO A 142 -34.42 27.51 -1.22
CA PRO A 142 -33.31 27.27 -2.16
C PRO A 142 -32.73 25.91 -1.89
N THR A 143 -33.17 24.91 -2.65
CA THR A 143 -32.40 23.65 -2.72
C THR A 143 -31.07 24.01 -3.33
N SER A 144 -29.99 23.86 -2.56
CA SER A 144 -28.64 24.05 -3.07
C SER A 144 -28.50 23.26 -4.37
N GLY A 145 -27.89 23.83 -5.39
CA GLY A 145 -27.69 23.15 -6.67
C GLY A 145 -26.70 21.97 -6.59
N ILE A 146 -26.28 21.60 -5.39
CA ILE A 146 -25.29 20.55 -5.16
C ILE A 146 -25.98 19.21 -4.84
N HIS A 147 -25.79 18.25 -5.71
CA HIS A 147 -26.44 16.93 -5.64
C HIS A 147 -25.42 15.82 -5.36
N PRO A 148 -25.63 14.98 -4.32
CA PRO A 148 -24.75 13.89 -4.00
C PRO A 148 -24.83 12.76 -5.04
N VAL A 149 -23.67 12.24 -5.46
CA VAL A 149 -23.52 11.10 -6.37
C VAL A 149 -22.97 9.91 -5.59
N TYR A 150 -23.78 8.83 -5.53
CA TYR A 150 -23.42 7.62 -4.82
C TYR A 150 -22.74 6.58 -5.70
N LYS A 151 -22.04 5.63 -5.09
CA LYS A 151 -21.48 4.47 -5.77
C LYS A 151 -22.61 3.61 -6.33
N SER A 152 -22.49 3.14 -7.57
CA SER A 152 -23.48 2.26 -8.18
C SER A 152 -23.56 0.91 -7.46
N ILE A 153 -24.78 0.49 -7.15
CA ILE A 153 -25.07 -0.83 -6.61
C ILE A 153 -25.59 -1.71 -7.75
N LYS A 154 -25.05 -2.91 -7.88
CA LYS A 154 -25.46 -3.86 -8.94
C LYS A 154 -26.95 -4.12 -8.84
N ASN A 155 -27.66 -4.08 -9.96
CA ASN A 155 -29.11 -4.29 -10.09
C ASN A 155 -29.99 -3.19 -9.45
N LEU A 156 -29.41 -2.04 -9.02
CA LEU A 156 -30.19 -0.89 -8.56
C LEU A 156 -29.97 0.33 -9.45
N ARG A 157 -31.04 1.09 -9.69
CA ARG A 157 -30.94 2.40 -10.35
C ARG A 157 -30.39 3.42 -9.38
N PRO A 158 -29.48 4.33 -9.79
CA PRO A 158 -28.93 5.37 -8.91
C PRO A 158 -30.02 6.20 -8.20
N LYS A 159 -31.11 6.52 -8.92
CA LYS A 159 -32.25 7.25 -8.38
C LYS A 159 -32.91 6.53 -7.19
N THR A 160 -33.03 5.20 -7.22
CA THR A 160 -33.62 4.41 -6.11
C THR A 160 -32.81 4.59 -4.82
N VAL A 161 -31.47 4.63 -4.93
CA VAL A 161 -30.57 4.85 -3.79
C VAL A 161 -30.72 6.28 -3.27
N GLN A 162 -30.76 7.27 -4.17
CA GLN A 162 -30.97 8.67 -3.82
C GLN A 162 -32.31 8.91 -3.11
N ASP A 163 -33.41 8.33 -3.64
CA ASP A 163 -34.75 8.46 -3.04
C ASP A 163 -34.80 7.80 -1.66
N LEU A 164 -34.18 6.61 -1.49
CA LEU A 164 -34.06 5.96 -0.18
C LEU A 164 -33.36 6.87 0.83
N LEU A 165 -32.18 7.38 0.49
CA LEU A 165 -31.39 8.23 1.37
C LEU A 165 -32.08 9.56 1.68
N LYS A 166 -32.80 10.13 0.70
CA LYS A 166 -33.65 11.30 0.91
C LYS A 166 -34.74 11.04 1.97
N ASN A 167 -35.38 9.88 1.92
CA ASN A 167 -36.41 9.48 2.89
C ASN A 167 -35.83 9.24 4.30
N LEU A 168 -34.54 8.90 4.40
CA LEU A 168 -33.85 8.67 5.69
C LEU A 168 -33.29 9.93 6.31
N ARG A 169 -33.23 11.08 5.61
CA ARG A 169 -32.69 12.34 6.14
C ARG A 169 -33.22 12.76 7.51
N PRO A 170 -34.54 12.66 7.84
CA PRO A 170 -35.04 13.03 9.15
C PRO A 170 -34.46 12.22 10.32
N ILE A 171 -33.88 11.03 10.02
CA ILE A 171 -33.31 10.16 11.04
C ILE A 171 -31.88 10.54 11.38
N ILE A 172 -31.20 11.34 10.53
CA ILE A 172 -29.81 11.79 10.75
C ILE A 172 -29.68 12.50 12.10
N GLU A 173 -30.66 13.27 12.54
CA GLU A 173 -30.66 13.98 13.82
C GLU A 173 -30.54 13.06 15.04
N PHE A 174 -30.91 11.78 14.90
CA PHE A 174 -30.82 10.77 15.95
C PHE A 174 -29.52 9.97 15.91
N LEU A 175 -28.57 10.32 15.02
CA LEU A 175 -27.26 9.68 15.00
C LEU A 175 -26.51 10.00 16.30
N PRO A 176 -26.04 8.98 17.02
CA PRO A 176 -25.26 9.19 18.23
C PRO A 176 -23.92 9.82 17.93
N GLU A 177 -23.45 10.68 18.84
CA GLU A 177 -22.08 11.16 18.81
C GLU A 177 -21.13 10.00 19.18
N THR A 178 -20.06 9.85 18.42
CA THR A 178 -19.06 8.80 18.58
C THR A 178 -17.81 9.29 19.29
N LEU A 179 -17.44 10.56 19.09
CA LEU A 179 -16.29 11.16 19.72
C LEU A 179 -16.67 11.79 21.07
N PRO A 180 -15.76 11.80 22.06
CA PRO A 180 -15.92 12.58 23.26
C PRO A 180 -16.14 14.06 22.96
N GLU A 181 -17.08 14.71 23.65
CA GLU A 181 -17.47 16.09 23.38
C GLU A 181 -16.28 17.07 23.48
N HIS A 182 -15.39 16.88 24.43
CA HIS A 182 -14.19 17.70 24.60
C HIS A 182 -13.22 17.61 23.41
N ILE A 183 -13.18 16.47 22.70
CA ILE A 183 -12.39 16.30 21.47
C ILE A 183 -13.06 17.07 20.32
N VAL A 184 -14.38 16.92 20.17
CA VAL A 184 -15.17 17.66 19.16
C VAL A 184 -14.95 19.16 19.29
N GLN A 185 -15.04 19.70 20.53
CA GLN A 185 -14.85 21.13 20.83
C GLN A 185 -13.41 21.58 20.57
N ARG A 186 -12.41 20.83 21.06
CA ARG A 186 -10.98 21.15 20.92
C ARG A 186 -10.53 21.16 19.47
N GLN A 187 -11.02 20.21 18.69
CA GLN A 187 -10.72 20.07 17.26
C GLN A 187 -11.61 20.94 16.37
N LYS A 188 -12.57 21.68 16.95
CA LYS A 188 -13.54 22.55 16.26
C LYS A 188 -14.32 21.80 15.16
N LEU A 189 -14.65 20.55 15.44
CA LEU A 189 -15.39 19.70 14.53
C LEU A 189 -16.90 19.94 14.66
N VAL A 190 -17.65 19.66 13.60
CA VAL A 190 -19.11 19.57 13.67
C VAL A 190 -19.53 18.28 14.35
N SER A 191 -20.77 18.20 14.83
CA SER A 191 -21.34 16.95 15.35
C SER A 191 -21.44 15.90 14.25
N ARG A 192 -21.51 14.61 14.63
CA ARG A 192 -21.65 13.52 13.66
C ARG A 192 -22.93 13.66 12.83
N ALA A 193 -24.03 14.01 13.44
CA ALA A 193 -25.30 14.24 12.76
C ALA A 193 -25.19 15.36 11.70
N GLU A 194 -24.58 16.49 12.06
CA GLU A 194 -24.34 17.59 11.12
C GLU A 194 -23.43 17.15 9.97
N ALA A 195 -22.35 16.42 10.26
CA ALA A 195 -21.44 15.91 9.22
C ALA A 195 -22.13 15.01 8.19
N VAL A 196 -22.93 14.06 8.67
CA VAL A 196 -23.72 13.16 7.79
C VAL A 196 -24.77 13.96 7.01
N ARG A 197 -25.43 14.93 7.64
CA ARG A 197 -26.37 15.83 6.96
C ARG A 197 -25.68 16.64 5.87
N PHE A 198 -24.51 17.22 6.14
CA PHE A 198 -23.72 17.98 5.18
C PHE A 198 -23.32 17.15 3.96
N LEU A 199 -23.07 15.86 4.16
CA LEU A 199 -22.68 14.99 3.04
C LEU A 199 -23.89 14.52 2.22
N HIS A 200 -25.03 14.22 2.84
CA HIS A 200 -26.23 13.75 2.14
C HIS A 200 -27.11 14.88 1.58
N ALA A 201 -27.01 16.07 2.12
CA ALA A 201 -27.79 17.25 1.73
C ALA A 201 -26.99 18.55 1.94
N PRO A 202 -25.90 18.75 1.19
CA PRO A 202 -25.07 19.94 1.34
C PRO A 202 -25.76 21.20 0.80
N ASN A 203 -25.55 22.31 1.46
CA ASN A 203 -25.92 23.64 0.98
C ASN A 203 -24.73 24.36 0.31
N SER A 204 -23.50 23.95 0.62
CA SER A 204 -22.29 24.54 0.09
C SER A 204 -21.14 23.54 0.01
N HIS A 205 -20.10 23.86 -0.75
CA HIS A 205 -18.85 23.09 -0.76
C HIS A 205 -18.12 23.13 0.58
N GLU A 206 -18.31 24.19 1.37
CA GLU A 206 -17.75 24.29 2.73
C GLU A 206 -18.39 23.25 3.67
N GLU A 207 -19.72 23.07 3.63
CA GLU A 207 -20.40 22.01 4.38
C GLU A 207 -19.85 20.63 4.01
N ILE A 208 -19.65 20.36 2.73
CA ILE A 208 -19.05 19.09 2.27
C ILE A 208 -17.65 18.90 2.88
N ALA A 209 -16.81 19.93 2.85
CA ALA A 209 -15.47 19.89 3.38
C ALA A 209 -15.47 19.60 4.89
N ARG A 210 -16.30 20.34 5.66
CA ARG A 210 -16.46 20.14 7.10
C ARG A 210 -17.01 18.77 7.47
N GLY A 211 -18.00 18.29 6.72
CA GLY A 211 -18.57 16.96 6.91
C GLY A 211 -17.54 15.85 6.67
N ARG A 212 -16.74 15.99 5.60
CA ARG A 212 -15.65 15.07 5.30
C ARG A 212 -14.55 15.10 6.35
N GLU A 213 -14.11 16.29 6.76
CA GLU A 213 -13.09 16.45 7.81
C GLU A 213 -13.53 15.76 9.10
N ARG A 214 -14.79 15.97 9.52
CA ARG A 214 -15.31 15.37 10.75
C ARG A 214 -15.29 13.84 10.72
N LEU A 215 -15.82 13.22 9.66
CA LEU A 215 -15.88 11.76 9.57
C LEU A 215 -14.51 11.15 9.28
N ALA A 216 -13.64 11.82 8.54
CA ALA A 216 -12.27 11.38 8.32
C ALA A 216 -11.44 11.43 9.60
N PHE A 217 -11.59 12.50 10.41
CA PHE A 217 -10.95 12.57 11.73
C PHE A 217 -11.42 11.45 12.65
N GLU A 218 -12.73 11.18 12.71
CA GLU A 218 -13.31 10.09 13.50
C GLU A 218 -12.67 8.74 13.12
N GLU A 219 -12.66 8.42 11.85
CA GLU A 219 -12.13 7.16 11.35
C GLU A 219 -10.63 6.98 11.65
N LEU A 220 -9.83 8.05 11.51
CA LEU A 220 -8.41 8.05 11.86
C LEU A 220 -8.20 7.96 13.37
N PHE A 221 -8.97 8.71 14.16
CA PHE A 221 -8.88 8.71 15.63
C PHE A 221 -9.19 7.33 16.20
N GLU A 222 -10.28 6.70 15.77
CA GLU A 222 -10.67 5.36 16.22
C GLU A 222 -9.58 4.32 15.92
N MET A 223 -9.00 4.38 14.74
CA MET A 223 -7.94 3.47 14.31
C MET A 223 -6.64 3.69 15.10
N ILE A 224 -6.21 4.94 15.24
CA ILE A 224 -4.98 5.29 15.96
C ILE A 224 -5.15 4.99 17.45
N LEU A 225 -6.31 5.29 18.03
CA LEU A 225 -6.61 4.97 19.44
C LEU A 225 -6.57 3.46 19.70
N ALA A 226 -7.12 2.65 18.78
CA ALA A 226 -7.04 1.20 18.87
C ALA A 226 -5.59 0.71 18.91
N ALA A 227 -4.72 1.25 18.03
CA ALA A 227 -3.31 0.93 18.00
C ALA A 227 -2.57 1.34 19.28
N GLN A 228 -2.86 2.55 19.82
CA GLN A 228 -2.26 3.02 21.07
C GLN A 228 -2.68 2.18 22.29
N LEU A 229 -3.94 1.75 22.34
CA LEU A 229 -4.43 0.88 23.41
C LEU A 229 -3.79 -0.53 23.31
N ASN A 230 -3.64 -1.07 22.10
CA ASN A 230 -2.93 -2.34 21.89
C ASN A 230 -1.45 -2.23 22.33
N LYS A 231 -0.80 -1.09 22.03
CA LYS A 231 0.56 -0.82 22.50
C LYS A 231 0.62 -0.78 24.04
N GLN A 232 -0.33 -0.14 24.68
CA GLN A 232 -0.43 -0.09 26.14
C GLN A 232 -0.65 -1.49 26.74
N GLU A 233 -1.44 -2.36 26.10
CA GLU A 233 -1.59 -3.76 26.55
C GLU A 233 -0.27 -4.54 26.40
N GLN A 234 0.51 -4.29 25.36
CA GLN A 234 1.81 -4.93 25.18
C GLN A 234 2.80 -4.56 26.30
N THR A 235 2.75 -3.31 26.82
CA THR A 235 3.62 -2.92 27.93
C THR A 235 3.29 -3.64 29.27
N LYS A 236 2.16 -4.34 29.36
CA LYS A 236 1.82 -5.19 30.52
C LYS A 236 2.41 -6.60 30.42
N LEU A 237 2.93 -6.98 29.24
CA LEU A 237 3.60 -8.27 29.08
C LEU A 237 4.99 -8.20 29.69
N THR A 238 5.44 -9.32 30.28
CA THR A 238 6.80 -9.42 30.79
C THR A 238 7.73 -9.87 29.67
N GLY A 239 8.77 -9.11 29.40
CA GLY A 239 9.86 -9.42 28.48
C GLY A 239 11.17 -9.70 29.21
N TRP A 240 12.17 -10.15 28.46
CA TRP A 240 13.53 -10.26 28.95
C TRP A 240 14.17 -8.88 29.02
N ARG A 241 14.72 -8.47 30.16
CA ARG A 241 15.56 -7.28 30.24
C ARG A 241 16.97 -7.64 29.80
N ILE A 242 17.44 -7.06 28.69
CA ILE A 242 18.78 -7.27 28.14
C ILE A 242 19.57 -5.98 28.39
N PRO A 243 20.54 -6.00 29.34
CA PRO A 243 21.27 -4.79 29.72
C PRO A 243 22.23 -4.32 28.63
N PHE A 244 22.32 -3.02 28.43
CA PHE A 244 23.26 -2.41 27.48
C PHE A 244 24.72 -2.58 27.90
N ASN A 245 25.56 -3.07 26.99
CA ASN A 245 26.99 -3.27 27.19
C ASN A 245 27.82 -2.44 26.20
N GLN A 246 28.15 -1.21 26.58
CA GLN A 246 28.91 -0.28 25.73
C GLN A 246 30.20 -0.87 25.12
N PRO A 247 31.06 -1.61 25.83
CA PRO A 247 32.25 -2.27 25.26
C PRO A 247 31.94 -3.16 24.05
N VAL A 248 30.85 -3.94 24.09
CA VAL A 248 30.44 -4.82 22.97
C VAL A 248 30.11 -4.00 21.73
N VAL A 249 29.25 -3.00 21.92
CA VAL A 249 28.82 -2.12 20.81
C VAL A 249 29.99 -1.35 20.22
N LYS A 250 30.89 -0.81 21.05
CA LYS A 250 32.08 -0.10 20.61
C LYS A 250 33.00 -1.01 19.79
N ARG A 251 33.29 -2.20 20.31
CA ARG A 251 34.13 -3.21 19.61
C ARG A 251 33.48 -3.62 18.28
N PHE A 252 32.16 -3.82 18.23
CA PHE A 252 31.47 -4.16 17.00
C PHE A 252 31.64 -3.09 15.94
N VAL A 253 31.40 -1.82 16.31
CA VAL A 253 31.54 -0.68 15.37
C VAL A 253 32.96 -0.51 14.88
N GLU A 254 33.98 -0.71 15.75
CA GLU A 254 35.42 -0.60 15.39
C GLU A 254 35.87 -1.72 14.44
N GLN A 255 35.23 -2.88 14.44
CA GLN A 255 35.56 -4.02 13.57
C GLN A 255 34.88 -3.97 12.20
N LEU A 256 33.87 -3.09 12.02
CA LEU A 256 33.22 -2.96 10.72
C LEU A 256 34.22 -2.41 9.66
N PRO A 257 34.23 -2.96 8.43
CA PRO A 257 35.05 -2.48 7.33
C PRO A 257 34.58 -1.12 6.76
N PHE A 258 33.51 -0.55 7.31
CA PHE A 258 32.91 0.72 6.91
C PHE A 258 32.30 1.42 8.12
N PRO A 259 32.22 2.77 8.12
CA PRO A 259 31.54 3.50 9.19
C PRO A 259 30.02 3.37 9.08
N LEU A 260 29.35 3.26 10.23
CA LEU A 260 27.89 3.34 10.29
C LEU A 260 27.41 4.76 9.93
N THR A 261 26.31 4.85 9.19
CA THR A 261 25.61 6.12 8.96
C THR A 261 24.96 6.62 10.26
N ASN A 262 24.61 7.92 10.30
CA ASN A 262 23.91 8.44 11.48
C ASN A 262 22.54 7.81 11.69
N ALA A 263 21.81 7.47 10.60
CA ALA A 263 20.56 6.76 10.67
C ALA A 263 20.72 5.36 11.27
N GLN A 264 21.76 4.61 10.89
CA GLN A 264 22.06 3.30 11.46
C GLN A 264 22.40 3.40 12.96
N ARG A 265 23.20 4.38 13.35
CA ARG A 265 23.54 4.63 14.77
C ARG A 265 22.30 4.97 15.59
N ARG A 266 21.43 5.87 15.09
CA ARG A 266 20.19 6.23 15.78
C ARG A 266 19.28 5.02 15.93
N ALA A 267 19.08 4.24 14.87
CA ALA A 267 18.24 3.06 14.90
C ALA A 267 18.76 1.98 15.85
N ALA A 268 20.06 1.68 15.80
CA ALA A 268 20.71 0.75 16.72
C ALA A 268 20.53 1.20 18.18
N TRP A 269 20.77 2.48 18.47
CA TRP A 269 20.62 3.03 19.81
C TRP A 269 19.18 2.92 20.34
N GLN A 270 18.17 3.25 19.50
CA GLN A 270 16.77 3.10 19.87
C GLN A 270 16.41 1.65 20.21
N ILE A 271 16.91 0.69 19.42
CA ILE A 271 16.67 -0.73 19.67
C ILE A 271 17.33 -1.17 20.97
N LEU A 272 18.58 -0.78 21.20
CA LEU A 272 19.33 -1.12 22.41
C LEU A 272 18.67 -0.55 23.69
N GLN A 273 18.13 0.66 23.63
CA GLN A 273 17.36 1.26 24.72
C GLN A 273 16.07 0.47 25.01
N ASP A 274 15.38 0.02 23.98
CA ASP A 274 14.16 -0.78 24.15
C ASP A 274 14.44 -2.14 24.79
N LEU A 275 15.61 -2.76 24.50
CA LEU A 275 16.01 -4.05 25.08
C LEU A 275 16.24 -3.97 26.61
N GLU A 276 16.54 -2.79 27.15
CA GLU A 276 16.67 -2.61 28.61
C GLU A 276 15.32 -2.56 29.34
N SER A 277 14.20 -2.51 28.60
CA SER A 277 12.86 -2.47 29.17
C SER A 277 12.44 -3.82 29.74
N GLU A 278 11.60 -3.82 30.79
CA GLU A 278 10.99 -5.04 31.35
C GLU A 278 9.82 -5.57 30.51
N TYR A 279 9.40 -4.84 29.48
CA TYR A 279 8.37 -5.24 28.53
C TYR A 279 8.97 -5.51 27.15
N PRO A 280 8.36 -6.39 26.35
CA PRO A 280 8.90 -6.76 25.05
C PRO A 280 8.87 -5.59 24.07
N MET A 281 9.99 -5.31 23.44
CA MET A 281 10.05 -4.39 22.31
C MET A 281 9.26 -4.96 21.13
N ASN A 282 8.52 -4.11 20.42
CA ASN A 282 7.91 -4.41 19.13
C ASN A 282 8.21 -3.24 18.17
N ARG A 283 9.27 -3.41 17.36
CA ARG A 283 9.82 -2.31 16.55
C ARG A 283 9.93 -2.69 15.06
N LEU A 284 9.60 -1.74 14.19
CA LEU A 284 9.79 -1.83 12.75
C LEU A 284 11.06 -1.05 12.34
N LEU A 285 12.04 -1.74 11.77
CA LEU A 285 13.21 -1.15 11.14
C LEU A 285 12.97 -1.02 9.65
N GLN A 286 12.74 0.19 9.21
CA GLN A 286 12.42 0.53 7.84
C GLN A 286 13.59 1.21 7.15
N GLY A 287 13.86 0.82 5.92
CA GLY A 287 14.92 1.46 5.14
C GLY A 287 15.00 0.86 3.75
N ASP A 288 15.55 1.61 2.83
CA ASP A 288 15.68 1.19 1.44
C ASP A 288 16.52 -0.09 1.27
N VAL A 289 16.47 -0.68 0.09
CA VAL A 289 17.33 -1.82 -0.25
C VAL A 289 18.80 -1.40 -0.15
N GLY A 290 19.57 -2.15 0.68
CA GLY A 290 20.98 -1.84 0.91
C GLY A 290 21.25 -0.70 1.90
N SER A 291 20.29 -0.25 2.70
CA SER A 291 20.47 0.72 3.79
C SER A 291 21.21 0.16 5.02
N GLY A 292 21.52 -1.15 5.04
CA GLY A 292 22.29 -1.80 6.13
C GLY A 292 21.44 -2.29 7.30
N LYS A 293 20.16 -2.63 7.09
CA LYS A 293 19.27 -3.22 8.13
C LYS A 293 19.90 -4.44 8.81
N THR A 294 20.54 -5.33 8.04
CA THR A 294 21.18 -6.54 8.55
C THR A 294 22.35 -6.22 9.48
N VAL A 295 23.08 -5.15 9.22
CA VAL A 295 24.22 -4.71 10.09
C VAL A 295 23.69 -4.21 11.43
N VAL A 296 22.58 -3.46 11.44
CA VAL A 296 21.90 -3.02 12.67
C VAL A 296 21.40 -4.23 13.46
N ALA A 297 20.75 -5.19 12.80
CA ALA A 297 20.28 -6.42 13.44
C ALA A 297 21.44 -7.26 13.98
N GLY A 298 22.58 -7.33 13.27
CA GLY A 298 23.80 -8.02 13.71
C GLY A 298 24.42 -7.38 14.94
N LEU A 299 24.52 -6.04 15.00
CA LEU A 299 24.99 -5.32 16.18
C LEU A 299 24.14 -5.67 17.41
N VAL A 300 22.81 -5.64 17.26
CA VAL A 300 21.88 -5.98 18.34
C VAL A 300 22.02 -7.46 18.74
N ALA A 301 22.15 -8.37 17.76
CA ALA A 301 22.35 -9.80 18.04
C ALA A 301 23.66 -10.09 18.80
N ALA A 302 24.75 -9.32 18.52
CA ALA A 302 25.99 -9.41 19.30
C ALA A 302 25.77 -9.05 20.77
N GLU A 303 25.03 -7.99 21.04
CA GLU A 303 24.68 -7.55 22.40
C GLU A 303 23.83 -8.60 23.12
N VAL A 304 22.81 -9.13 22.45
CA VAL A 304 21.91 -10.16 22.97
C VAL A 304 22.66 -11.44 23.33
N ALA A 305 23.58 -11.90 22.46
CA ALA A 305 24.40 -13.07 22.68
C ALA A 305 25.35 -12.89 23.87
N GLN A 306 25.98 -11.73 24.00
CA GLN A 306 26.88 -11.43 25.14
C GLN A 306 26.13 -11.33 26.48
N ALA A 307 24.84 -11.03 26.43
CA ALA A 307 23.96 -11.08 27.60
C ALA A 307 23.45 -12.50 27.94
N GLY A 308 23.81 -13.53 27.17
CA GLY A 308 23.45 -14.94 27.37
C GLY A 308 22.06 -15.30 26.85
N PHE A 309 21.54 -14.55 25.88
CA PHE A 309 20.26 -14.81 25.19
C PHE A 309 20.46 -15.21 23.74
N GLN A 310 19.49 -15.94 23.20
CA GLN A 310 19.48 -16.36 21.82
C GLN A 310 18.70 -15.40 20.91
N THR A 311 19.13 -15.32 19.65
CA THR A 311 18.47 -14.57 18.59
C THR A 311 17.95 -15.51 17.51
N ALA A 312 16.68 -15.36 17.09
CA ALA A 312 16.11 -16.05 15.93
C ALA A 312 15.85 -15.05 14.80
N ILE A 313 16.40 -15.30 13.61
CA ILE A 313 16.22 -14.44 12.42
C ILE A 313 15.47 -15.22 11.35
N MET A 314 14.24 -14.78 11.06
CA MET A 314 13.37 -15.41 10.06
C MET A 314 13.41 -14.66 8.74
N ALA A 315 13.79 -15.36 7.66
CA ALA A 315 13.83 -14.86 6.30
C ALA A 315 12.80 -15.55 5.40
N PRO A 316 12.21 -14.87 4.40
CA PRO A 316 11.10 -15.42 3.61
C PRO A 316 11.52 -16.54 2.65
N THR A 317 12.79 -16.61 2.28
CA THR A 317 13.34 -17.64 1.39
C THR A 317 14.62 -18.25 1.93
N GLU A 318 14.94 -19.48 1.52
CA GLU A 318 16.16 -20.16 1.95
C GLU A 318 17.42 -19.44 1.46
N ILE A 319 17.37 -18.86 0.26
CA ILE A 319 18.47 -18.09 -0.32
C ILE A 319 18.80 -16.87 0.58
N LEU A 320 17.79 -16.13 1.01
CA LEU A 320 17.98 -15.01 1.94
C LEU A 320 18.47 -15.48 3.30
N ALA A 321 17.91 -16.59 3.81
CA ALA A 321 18.36 -17.16 5.08
C ALA A 321 19.85 -17.53 5.02
N THR A 322 20.30 -18.19 3.95
CA THR A 322 21.71 -18.54 3.72
C THR A 322 22.59 -17.29 3.63
N GLN A 323 22.13 -16.26 2.90
CA GLN A 323 22.87 -15.00 2.78
C GLN A 323 22.97 -14.27 4.12
N HIS A 324 21.86 -14.18 4.89
CA HIS A 324 21.88 -13.59 6.22
C HIS A 324 22.80 -14.36 7.15
N ALA A 325 22.73 -15.71 7.16
CA ALA A 325 23.57 -16.54 7.99
C ALA A 325 25.06 -16.30 7.71
N LYS A 326 25.46 -16.27 6.42
CA LYS A 326 26.84 -15.98 6.01
C LYS A 326 27.29 -14.59 6.46
N THR A 327 26.49 -13.56 6.16
CA THR A 327 26.82 -12.17 6.54
C THR A 327 26.92 -12.01 8.06
N LEU A 328 26.03 -12.62 8.81
CA LEU A 328 26.04 -12.54 10.27
C LEU A 328 27.17 -13.34 10.88
N ASP A 329 27.51 -14.49 10.31
CA ASP A 329 28.69 -15.27 10.74
C ASP A 329 29.97 -14.48 10.58
N GLU A 330 30.17 -13.83 9.41
CA GLU A 330 31.30 -12.94 9.16
C GLU A 330 31.36 -11.75 10.15
N LEU A 331 30.21 -11.18 10.53
CA LEU A 331 30.15 -10.05 11.47
C LEU A 331 30.29 -10.45 12.94
N LEU A 332 29.82 -11.65 13.32
CA LEU A 332 29.66 -12.07 14.71
C LEU A 332 30.74 -13.05 15.21
N SER A 333 31.39 -13.81 14.30
CA SER A 333 32.48 -14.73 14.65
C SER A 333 33.62 -14.06 15.45
N PRO A 334 34.00 -12.78 15.18
CA PRO A 334 35.04 -12.12 15.99
C PRO A 334 34.65 -11.89 17.46
N PHE A 335 33.36 -12.04 17.79
CA PHE A 335 32.82 -11.91 19.16
C PHE A 335 32.64 -13.27 19.85
N GLY A 336 32.98 -14.37 19.15
CA GLY A 336 32.74 -15.72 19.64
C GLY A 336 31.26 -16.12 19.63
N VAL A 337 30.42 -15.41 18.87
CA VAL A 337 28.99 -15.68 18.73
C VAL A 337 28.78 -16.73 17.64
N SER A 338 28.10 -17.82 18.01
CA SER A 338 27.81 -18.95 17.12
C SER A 338 26.58 -18.66 16.25
N VAL A 339 26.73 -18.77 14.93
CA VAL A 339 25.63 -18.58 13.96
C VAL A 339 25.31 -19.90 13.27
N ALA A 340 24.03 -20.29 13.24
CA ALA A 340 23.57 -21.52 12.58
C ALA A 340 22.45 -21.25 11.56
N LEU A 341 22.41 -22.05 10.49
CA LEU A 341 21.38 -21.99 9.45
C LEU A 341 20.42 -23.18 9.58
N LEU A 342 19.12 -22.91 9.76
CA LEU A 342 18.06 -23.90 9.82
C LEU A 342 17.04 -23.72 8.69
N THR A 343 17.15 -24.54 7.65
CA THR A 343 16.23 -24.55 6.49
C THR A 343 15.65 -25.95 6.26
N GLY A 344 14.77 -26.09 5.28
CA GLY A 344 14.19 -27.36 4.86
C GLY A 344 15.21 -28.38 4.32
N HIS A 345 16.36 -27.91 3.84
CA HIS A 345 17.43 -28.77 3.32
C HIS A 345 18.29 -29.43 4.41
N VAL A 346 18.32 -28.89 5.62
CA VAL A 346 19.03 -29.50 6.75
C VAL A 346 18.26 -30.72 7.23
N LYS A 347 18.79 -31.94 7.01
CA LYS A 347 18.09 -33.22 7.29
C LYS A 347 18.93 -34.16 8.14
N GLY A 348 18.30 -35.21 8.65
CA GLY A 348 18.96 -36.35 9.29
C GLY A 348 19.71 -36.00 10.58
N ALA A 349 20.91 -36.52 10.73
CA ALA A 349 21.76 -36.36 11.92
C ALA A 349 22.17 -34.88 12.12
N GLN A 350 22.53 -34.19 11.05
CA GLN A 350 22.91 -32.78 11.12
C GLN A 350 21.78 -31.89 11.69
N ARG A 351 20.52 -32.15 11.27
CA ARG A 351 19.37 -31.42 11.84
C ARG A 351 19.18 -31.73 13.31
N ARG A 352 19.32 -32.98 13.73
CA ARG A 352 19.18 -33.36 15.13
C ARG A 352 20.22 -32.66 16.00
N GLN A 353 21.48 -32.74 15.61
CA GLN A 353 22.56 -32.08 16.34
C GLN A 353 22.37 -30.56 16.44
N LEU A 354 21.91 -29.91 15.34
CA LEU A 354 21.63 -28.47 15.36
C LEU A 354 20.49 -28.14 16.35
N LEU A 355 19.41 -28.95 16.36
CA LEU A 355 18.30 -28.74 17.28
C LEU A 355 18.72 -28.97 18.75
N ASP A 356 19.55 -29.98 19.02
CA ASP A 356 20.10 -30.25 20.35
C ASP A 356 21.01 -29.11 20.83
N ASN A 357 21.92 -28.63 19.97
CA ASN A 357 22.79 -27.46 20.26
C ASN A 357 21.96 -26.19 20.53
N LEU A 358 20.88 -25.97 19.75
CA LEU A 358 20.00 -24.83 19.96
C LEU A 358 19.27 -24.90 21.31
N ALA A 359 18.76 -26.06 21.64
CA ALA A 359 18.05 -26.30 22.92
C ALA A 359 18.99 -26.22 24.13
N ASN A 360 20.28 -26.56 23.97
CA ASN A 360 21.28 -26.47 25.03
C ASN A 360 21.87 -25.05 25.20
N GLY A 361 21.67 -24.17 24.23
CA GLY A 361 22.22 -22.81 24.24
C GLY A 361 23.63 -22.68 23.62
N ASP A 362 24.09 -23.72 22.88
CA ASP A 362 25.40 -23.70 22.19
C ASP A 362 25.36 -22.87 20.89
N ILE A 363 24.16 -22.51 20.42
CA ILE A 363 23.91 -21.65 19.29
C ILE A 363 23.30 -20.34 19.79
N ASP A 364 23.98 -19.23 19.53
CA ASP A 364 23.55 -17.89 19.94
C ASP A 364 22.57 -17.26 18.93
N VAL A 365 22.84 -17.44 17.63
CA VAL A 365 22.02 -16.89 16.54
C VAL A 365 21.60 -18.00 15.60
N VAL A 366 20.31 -18.17 15.40
CA VAL A 366 19.80 -19.08 14.38
C VAL A 366 19.09 -18.30 13.29
N VAL A 367 19.50 -18.52 12.05
CA VAL A 367 18.87 -17.94 10.86
C VAL A 367 18.10 -19.02 10.11
N GLY A 368 16.87 -18.75 9.68
CA GLY A 368 16.12 -19.76 8.94
C GLY A 368 14.86 -19.22 8.30
N THR A 369 14.07 -20.13 7.75
CA THR A 369 12.77 -19.87 7.17
C THR A 369 11.65 -20.32 8.14
N HIS A 370 10.48 -20.68 7.63
CA HIS A 370 9.42 -21.32 8.41
C HIS A 370 9.87 -22.58 9.17
N ALA A 371 11.08 -23.10 8.94
CA ALA A 371 11.66 -24.19 9.70
C ALA A 371 11.85 -23.83 11.19
N LEU A 372 12.05 -22.54 11.51
CA LEU A 372 12.23 -22.04 12.89
C LEU A 372 10.98 -22.19 13.78
N ILE A 373 9.79 -22.24 13.19
CA ILE A 373 8.52 -22.34 13.93
C ILE A 373 7.99 -23.76 14.09
N GLN A 374 8.69 -24.77 13.55
CA GLN A 374 8.26 -26.16 13.66
C GLN A 374 8.27 -26.64 15.12
N GLU A 375 7.35 -27.54 15.50
CA GLU A 375 7.16 -28.01 16.89
C GLU A 375 8.43 -28.49 17.55
N LYS A 376 9.29 -29.21 16.81
CA LYS A 376 10.53 -29.80 17.32
C LYS A 376 11.65 -28.80 17.60
N VAL A 377 11.47 -27.52 17.23
CA VAL A 377 12.47 -26.47 17.51
C VAL A 377 12.22 -25.93 18.92
N ALA A 378 13.19 -26.09 19.79
CA ALA A 378 13.20 -25.53 21.13
C ALA A 378 14.40 -24.59 21.28
N TYR A 379 14.23 -23.52 22.03
CA TYR A 379 15.26 -22.53 22.33
C TYR A 379 15.60 -22.61 23.84
N HIS A 380 16.85 -22.34 24.18
CA HIS A 380 17.27 -22.30 25.59
C HIS A 380 16.77 -21.01 26.26
N LYS A 381 17.10 -19.84 25.67
CA LYS A 381 16.70 -18.51 26.15
C LYS A 381 16.50 -17.56 24.95
N LEU A 382 15.39 -17.70 24.24
CA LEU A 382 15.08 -16.81 23.12
C LEU A 382 14.72 -15.42 23.64
N GLY A 383 15.62 -14.45 23.48
CA GLY A 383 15.43 -13.06 23.93
C GLY A 383 15.08 -12.10 22.79
N PHE A 384 15.52 -12.40 21.55
CA PHE A 384 15.37 -11.50 20.43
C PHE A 384 14.92 -12.24 19.17
N VAL A 385 13.94 -11.69 18.48
CA VAL A 385 13.41 -12.21 17.22
C VAL A 385 13.50 -11.13 16.15
N VAL A 386 14.08 -11.47 15.01
CA VAL A 386 14.14 -10.61 13.83
C VAL A 386 13.33 -11.25 12.71
N ILE A 387 12.42 -10.50 12.08
CA ILE A 387 11.63 -10.96 10.94
C ILE A 387 11.94 -10.05 9.75
N ASP A 388 12.61 -10.60 8.74
CA ASP A 388 12.93 -9.86 7.51
C ASP A 388 11.76 -9.96 6.52
N GLU A 389 11.47 -8.85 5.82
CA GLU A 389 10.33 -8.72 4.89
C GLU A 389 9.00 -9.18 5.54
N GLN A 390 8.67 -8.58 6.68
CA GLN A 390 7.51 -8.92 7.53
C GLN A 390 6.23 -9.21 6.74
N HIS A 391 5.97 -8.45 5.67
CA HIS A 391 4.78 -8.57 4.83
C HIS A 391 4.66 -9.92 4.09
N ARG A 392 5.72 -10.71 4.04
CA ARG A 392 5.76 -12.06 3.45
C ARG A 392 5.31 -13.17 4.40
N PHE A 393 5.15 -12.84 5.67
CA PHE A 393 4.75 -13.81 6.69
C PHE A 393 3.34 -13.54 7.22
N GLY A 394 2.56 -14.61 7.34
CA GLY A 394 1.26 -14.52 7.98
C GLY A 394 1.36 -14.28 9.49
N VAL A 395 0.36 -13.68 10.08
CA VAL A 395 0.27 -13.40 11.53
C VAL A 395 0.50 -14.63 12.37
N LYS A 396 -0.13 -15.77 12.01
CA LYS A 396 0.02 -17.05 12.73
C LYS A 396 1.47 -17.54 12.77
N GLN A 397 2.24 -17.31 11.70
CA GLN A 397 3.65 -17.71 11.65
C GLN A 397 4.50 -16.87 12.60
N ARG A 398 4.25 -15.55 12.64
CA ARG A 398 4.95 -14.64 13.56
C ARG A 398 4.63 -14.99 15.02
N GLN A 399 3.37 -15.17 15.34
CA GLN A 399 2.93 -15.59 16.68
C GLN A 399 3.53 -16.94 17.11
N ALA A 400 3.58 -17.92 16.18
CA ALA A 400 4.17 -19.22 16.48
C ALA A 400 5.67 -19.13 16.83
N LEU A 401 6.41 -18.18 16.27
CA LEU A 401 7.81 -17.95 16.62
C LEU A 401 7.94 -17.30 18.02
N LEU A 402 7.13 -16.29 18.30
CA LEU A 402 7.13 -15.60 19.59
C LEU A 402 6.73 -16.51 20.75
N GLN A 403 5.81 -17.46 20.50
CA GLN A 403 5.36 -18.45 21.50
C GLN A 403 6.38 -19.56 21.81
N LYS A 404 7.55 -19.56 21.14
CA LYS A 404 8.65 -20.51 21.42
C LYS A 404 9.49 -20.14 22.64
N ALA A 405 9.34 -18.95 23.17
CA ALA A 405 10.06 -18.47 24.34
C ALA A 405 9.22 -18.56 25.61
N ASP A 406 9.87 -18.74 26.77
CA ASP A 406 9.22 -18.73 28.08
C ASP A 406 8.64 -17.36 28.47
N TYR A 407 9.33 -16.29 28.08
CA TYR A 407 8.87 -14.91 28.16
C TYR A 407 8.78 -14.33 26.76
N MET A 408 7.92 -13.31 26.57
CA MET A 408 7.77 -12.67 25.26
C MET A 408 9.12 -12.10 24.81
N PRO A 409 9.71 -12.56 23.69
CA PRO A 409 10.97 -12.02 23.19
C PRO A 409 10.78 -10.63 22.59
N HIS A 410 11.85 -9.83 22.53
CA HIS A 410 11.87 -8.59 21.77
C HIS A 410 11.73 -8.88 20.27
N LEU A 411 10.88 -8.13 19.58
CA LEU A 411 10.60 -8.32 18.16
C LEU A 411 11.11 -7.12 17.34
N LEU A 412 11.97 -7.40 16.37
CA LEU A 412 12.39 -6.46 15.33
C LEU A 412 11.86 -6.93 13.97
N SER A 413 10.90 -6.23 13.43
CA SER A 413 10.45 -6.43 12.06
C SER A 413 11.27 -5.55 11.11
N MET A 414 11.71 -6.12 9.97
CA MET A 414 12.43 -5.37 8.95
C MET A 414 11.64 -5.33 7.64
N THR A 415 11.72 -4.22 6.92
CA THR A 415 11.15 -4.11 5.57
C THR A 415 12.06 -3.28 4.66
N ALA A 416 12.20 -3.74 3.41
CA ALA A 416 12.88 -2.99 2.35
C ALA A 416 11.91 -2.13 1.53
N THR A 417 10.59 -2.26 1.75
CA THR A 417 9.62 -1.33 1.18
C THR A 417 9.55 -0.08 2.04
N PRO A 418 9.94 1.09 1.52
CA PRO A 418 9.64 2.33 2.22
C PRO A 418 8.12 2.49 2.34
N ILE A 419 7.64 2.56 3.59
CA ILE A 419 6.25 2.83 3.90
C ILE A 419 6.15 4.34 4.14
N PRO A 420 5.24 5.07 3.48
CA PRO A 420 5.03 6.48 3.78
C PRO A 420 4.88 6.72 5.28
N ARG A 421 5.51 7.78 5.79
CA ARG A 421 5.54 8.05 7.23
C ARG A 421 4.14 8.17 7.84
N SER A 422 3.23 8.78 7.09
CA SER A 422 1.81 8.88 7.47
C SER A 422 1.13 7.53 7.58
N LEU A 423 1.41 6.64 6.64
CA LEU A 423 0.88 5.28 6.62
C LEU A 423 1.47 4.44 7.76
N ALA A 424 2.75 4.61 8.04
CA ALA A 424 3.43 3.90 9.13
C ALA A 424 2.83 4.26 10.50
N LEU A 425 2.54 5.53 10.75
CA LEU A 425 1.94 6.01 12.00
C LEU A 425 0.48 5.54 12.20
N THR A 426 -0.24 5.33 11.11
CA THR A 426 -1.66 4.94 11.19
C THR A 426 -1.87 3.42 11.23
N LEU A 427 -1.13 2.67 10.43
CA LEU A 427 -1.30 1.21 10.30
C LEU A 427 -0.46 0.42 11.31
N TYR A 428 0.70 0.94 11.64
CA TYR A 428 1.66 0.31 12.54
C TYR A 428 1.82 1.12 13.84
N GLY A 429 0.78 1.84 14.27
CA GLY A 429 0.80 2.65 15.47
C GLY A 429 1.07 1.87 16.77
N GLU A 430 0.95 0.55 16.73
CA GLU A 430 1.37 -0.37 17.79
C GLU A 430 2.89 -0.66 17.78
N LEU A 431 3.59 -0.35 16.66
CA LEU A 431 5.03 -0.55 16.52
C LEU A 431 5.79 0.75 16.76
N ASP A 432 6.93 0.65 17.42
CA ASP A 432 7.94 1.69 17.37
C ASP A 432 8.66 1.63 16.02
N ILE A 433 8.97 2.78 15.42
CA ILE A 433 9.53 2.85 14.08
C ILE A 433 10.92 3.46 14.12
N SER A 434 11.90 2.76 13.56
CA SER A 434 13.23 3.27 13.26
C SER A 434 13.46 3.33 11.75
N ILE A 435 13.93 4.47 11.27
CA ILE A 435 14.06 4.75 9.83
C ILE A 435 15.55 4.85 9.47
N LEU A 436 15.96 4.11 8.43
CA LEU A 436 17.26 4.24 7.78
C LEU A 436 17.07 5.05 6.49
N ASP A 437 17.12 6.36 6.62
CA ASP A 437 16.94 7.36 5.55
C ASP A 437 18.27 7.79 4.89
N GLU A 438 19.38 7.17 5.27
CA GLU A 438 20.70 7.39 4.71
C GLU A 438 21.21 6.12 4.04
N LEU A 439 21.85 6.27 2.88
CA LEU A 439 22.57 5.18 2.23
C LEU A 439 24.04 5.13 2.71
N PRO A 440 24.65 3.93 2.82
CA PRO A 440 26.06 3.80 3.16
C PRO A 440 26.98 4.56 2.18
N ALA A 441 28.10 5.07 2.70
CA ALA A 441 29.09 5.79 1.90
C ALA A 441 29.65 4.89 0.77
N GLY A 442 29.95 5.50 -0.38
CA GLY A 442 30.54 4.82 -1.54
C GLY A 442 29.51 4.23 -2.53
N ARG A 443 28.23 4.25 -2.22
CA ARG A 443 27.19 3.81 -3.17
C ARG A 443 26.98 4.87 -4.25
N GLN A 444 27.13 4.45 -5.53
CA GLN A 444 26.89 5.33 -6.67
C GLN A 444 25.39 5.42 -6.99
N PRO A 445 24.88 6.61 -7.41
CA PRO A 445 23.52 6.76 -7.88
C PRO A 445 23.25 5.87 -9.10
N ILE A 446 22.08 5.24 -9.16
CA ILE A 446 21.67 4.39 -10.28
C ILE A 446 21.10 5.29 -11.37
N GLU A 447 21.72 5.31 -12.56
CA GLU A 447 21.17 6.03 -13.70
C GLU A 447 19.89 5.37 -14.20
N THR A 448 18.75 6.06 -14.05
CA THR A 448 17.45 5.55 -14.47
C THR A 448 17.00 6.27 -15.74
N LYS A 449 16.58 5.50 -16.78
CA LYS A 449 16.17 6.07 -18.06
C LYS A 449 14.97 5.34 -18.65
N ILE A 450 14.01 6.12 -19.15
CA ILE A 450 12.82 5.62 -19.85
C ILE A 450 13.12 5.48 -21.35
N TRP A 451 12.70 4.36 -21.94
CA TRP A 451 12.92 4.03 -23.34
C TRP A 451 11.59 3.73 -24.05
N SER A 452 11.47 4.19 -25.28
CA SER A 452 10.35 3.82 -26.15
C SER A 452 10.69 2.52 -26.92
N PRO A 453 9.70 1.73 -27.35
CA PRO A 453 9.92 0.53 -28.15
C PRO A 453 10.73 0.77 -29.43
N ALA A 454 10.61 1.95 -30.04
CA ALA A 454 11.40 2.34 -31.21
C ALA A 454 12.91 2.42 -30.92
N SER A 455 13.29 2.64 -29.67
CA SER A 455 14.69 2.81 -29.26
C SER A 455 15.31 1.50 -28.73
N ALA A 456 14.57 0.37 -28.76
CA ALA A 456 15.01 -0.92 -28.23
C ALA A 456 16.36 -1.40 -28.81
N PRO A 457 16.68 -1.28 -30.14
CA PRO A 457 17.96 -1.70 -30.68
C PRO A 457 19.14 -0.98 -29.99
N LYS A 458 19.04 0.34 -29.85
CA LYS A 458 20.09 1.15 -29.20
C LYS A 458 20.24 0.79 -27.71
N LEU A 459 19.13 0.47 -27.03
CA LEU A 459 19.17 0.01 -25.64
C LEU A 459 19.91 -1.32 -25.53
N TYR A 460 19.60 -2.30 -26.38
CA TYR A 460 20.27 -3.60 -26.35
C TYR A 460 21.78 -3.50 -26.67
N GLU A 461 22.18 -2.61 -27.57
CA GLU A 461 23.59 -2.29 -27.79
C GLU A 461 24.27 -1.72 -26.52
N THR A 462 23.58 -0.86 -25.80
CA THR A 462 24.08 -0.30 -24.52
C THR A 462 24.27 -1.39 -23.48
N ILE A 463 23.30 -2.30 -23.35
CA ILE A 463 23.33 -3.44 -22.42
C ILE A 463 24.50 -4.38 -22.80
N ASP A 464 24.64 -4.71 -24.09
CA ASP A 464 25.71 -5.60 -24.57
C ASP A 464 27.11 -5.01 -24.31
N ALA A 465 27.25 -3.69 -24.46
CA ALA A 465 28.49 -2.99 -24.16
C ALA A 465 28.87 -3.08 -22.66
N GLU A 466 27.91 -3.05 -21.75
CA GLU A 466 28.16 -3.25 -20.31
C GLU A 466 28.54 -4.71 -20.02
N ILE A 467 27.84 -5.68 -20.63
CA ILE A 467 28.18 -7.10 -20.49
C ILE A 467 29.58 -7.39 -21.05
N ALA A 468 29.98 -6.74 -22.16
CA ALA A 468 31.32 -6.87 -22.73
C ALA A 468 32.44 -6.39 -21.77
N LYS A 469 32.12 -5.49 -20.83
CA LYS A 469 33.03 -5.08 -19.74
C LYS A 469 33.10 -6.10 -18.59
N GLY A 470 32.48 -7.26 -18.72
CA GLY A 470 32.39 -8.31 -17.68
C GLY A 470 31.28 -8.07 -16.65
N ARG A 471 30.32 -7.18 -16.93
CA ARG A 471 29.17 -6.91 -16.05
C ARG A 471 28.04 -7.90 -16.34
N GLN A 472 27.05 -7.92 -15.42
CA GLN A 472 25.87 -8.78 -15.55
C GLN A 472 24.61 -7.93 -15.59
N ALA A 473 23.56 -8.48 -16.25
CA ALA A 473 22.31 -7.80 -16.45
C ALA A 473 21.10 -8.62 -15.96
N TYR A 474 20.16 -7.94 -15.30
CA TYR A 474 18.80 -8.45 -15.07
C TYR A 474 17.85 -7.93 -16.13
N ILE A 475 16.99 -8.81 -16.65
CA ILE A 475 15.88 -8.45 -17.55
C ILE A 475 14.58 -8.93 -16.92
N ILE A 476 13.72 -8.01 -16.55
CA ILE A 476 12.49 -8.28 -15.82
C ILE A 476 11.30 -8.15 -16.77
N CYS A 477 10.51 -9.22 -16.87
CA CYS A 477 9.25 -9.24 -17.61
C CYS A 477 8.06 -9.11 -16.65
N PRO A 478 7.02 -8.35 -17.00
CA PRO A 478 5.82 -8.25 -16.16
C PRO A 478 5.06 -9.57 -16.10
N LEU A 479 4.32 -9.75 -15.03
CA LEU A 479 3.26 -10.74 -14.94
C LEU A 479 2.07 -10.23 -15.75
N ILE A 480 1.58 -11.02 -16.73
CA ILE A 480 0.56 -10.54 -17.69
C ILE A 480 -0.86 -10.78 -17.18
N ASP A 481 -1.06 -11.79 -16.31
CA ASP A 481 -2.36 -12.19 -15.78
C ASP A 481 -2.22 -12.88 -14.41
N ASP A 482 -3.35 -12.97 -13.68
CA ASP A 482 -3.46 -13.84 -12.49
C ASP A 482 -3.36 -15.36 -12.84
N ASN A 483 -3.19 -15.69 -14.12
CA ASN A 483 -2.94 -17.05 -14.60
C ASN A 483 -1.44 -17.31 -14.76
N PRO A 484 -0.83 -18.09 -13.84
CA PRO A 484 0.61 -18.40 -13.86
C PRO A 484 1.13 -19.07 -15.16
N ASP A 485 0.24 -19.62 -15.99
CA ASP A 485 0.62 -20.24 -17.27
C ASP A 485 0.89 -19.21 -18.37
N ASN A 486 0.21 -18.06 -18.32
CA ASN A 486 0.45 -16.95 -19.24
C ASN A 486 1.78 -16.25 -18.93
N ASP A 487 2.11 -16.10 -17.65
CA ASP A 487 3.37 -15.50 -17.21
C ASP A 487 4.59 -16.32 -17.62
N LYS A 488 4.49 -17.65 -17.48
CA LYS A 488 5.53 -18.56 -17.93
C LYS A 488 5.78 -18.40 -19.44
N LYS A 489 4.72 -18.41 -20.24
CA LYS A 489 4.82 -18.26 -21.69
C LYS A 489 5.42 -16.92 -22.10
N SER A 490 5.13 -15.85 -21.39
CA SER A 490 5.64 -14.51 -21.69
C SER A 490 7.13 -14.38 -21.39
N VAL A 491 7.59 -14.83 -20.21
CA VAL A 491 9.02 -14.74 -19.85
C VAL A 491 9.87 -15.72 -20.67
N GLU A 492 9.34 -16.92 -20.99
CA GLU A 492 10.02 -17.88 -21.87
C GLU A 492 10.12 -17.36 -23.32
N ALA A 493 9.07 -16.70 -23.82
CA ALA A 493 9.10 -16.09 -25.15
C ALA A 493 10.16 -15.00 -25.26
N GLU A 494 10.25 -14.12 -24.25
CA GLU A 494 11.26 -13.06 -24.20
C GLU A 494 12.67 -13.65 -24.05
N TYR A 495 12.84 -14.65 -23.16
CA TYR A 495 14.09 -15.42 -23.06
C TYR A 495 14.54 -15.99 -24.42
N HIS A 496 13.64 -16.68 -25.13
CA HIS A 496 13.97 -17.26 -26.43
C HIS A 496 14.31 -16.20 -27.48
N LYS A 497 13.60 -15.08 -27.48
CA LYS A 497 13.88 -13.94 -28.37
C LYS A 497 15.28 -13.39 -28.08
N LEU A 498 15.58 -13.06 -26.84
CA LEU A 498 16.88 -12.47 -26.45
C LEU A 498 18.03 -13.46 -26.67
N ALA A 499 17.90 -14.71 -26.20
CA ALA A 499 18.95 -15.71 -26.28
C ALA A 499 19.23 -16.18 -27.71
N LYS A 500 18.21 -16.22 -28.60
CA LYS A 500 18.38 -16.73 -29.97
C LYS A 500 18.68 -15.65 -31.02
N THR A 501 18.35 -14.39 -30.74
CA THR A 501 18.50 -13.29 -31.70
C THR A 501 19.51 -12.25 -31.27
N MET A 502 19.21 -11.47 -30.25
CA MET A 502 19.98 -10.29 -29.86
C MET A 502 21.27 -10.65 -29.12
N PHE A 503 21.21 -11.58 -28.18
CA PHE A 503 22.31 -11.93 -27.26
C PHE A 503 22.77 -13.40 -27.43
N ARG A 504 22.69 -13.95 -28.66
CA ARG A 504 23.08 -15.34 -28.93
C ARG A 504 24.53 -15.67 -28.56
N HIS A 505 25.37 -14.67 -28.41
CA HIS A 505 26.79 -14.76 -28.04
C HIS A 505 27.02 -14.61 -26.53
N ARG A 506 25.94 -14.46 -25.74
CA ARG A 506 25.98 -14.33 -24.27
C ARG A 506 25.33 -15.54 -23.61
N ARG A 507 25.72 -15.78 -22.36
CA ARG A 507 25.12 -16.83 -21.51
C ARG A 507 23.88 -16.28 -20.83
N VAL A 508 22.72 -16.67 -21.33
CA VAL A 508 21.42 -16.19 -20.84
C VAL A 508 20.76 -17.24 -19.96
N GLY A 509 20.42 -16.89 -18.73
CA GLY A 509 19.66 -17.71 -17.80
C GLY A 509 18.18 -17.34 -17.75
N LEU A 510 17.31 -18.27 -17.36
CA LEU A 510 15.88 -18.08 -17.20
C LEU A 510 15.46 -18.38 -15.77
N LEU A 511 14.70 -17.47 -15.15
CA LEU A 511 14.19 -17.63 -13.79
C LEU A 511 12.72 -17.21 -13.68
N HIS A 512 11.83 -18.11 -13.27
CA HIS A 512 10.41 -17.79 -13.04
C HIS A 512 9.81 -18.57 -11.87
N GLY A 513 8.63 -18.15 -11.41
CA GLY A 513 7.96 -18.68 -10.22
C GLY A 513 7.69 -20.20 -10.24
N LYS A 514 7.52 -20.80 -11.41
CA LYS A 514 7.17 -22.21 -11.58
C LYS A 514 8.36 -23.19 -11.62
N LEU A 515 9.60 -22.68 -11.68
CA LEU A 515 10.77 -23.56 -11.54
C LEU A 515 10.78 -24.25 -10.17
N PRO A 516 11.23 -25.51 -10.09
CA PRO A 516 11.48 -26.15 -8.79
C PRO A 516 12.43 -25.32 -7.93
N PRO A 517 12.30 -25.36 -6.60
CA PRO A 517 13.16 -24.60 -5.70
C PRO A 517 14.66 -24.85 -5.91
N GLU A 518 15.04 -26.10 -6.20
CA GLU A 518 16.43 -26.50 -6.45
C GLU A 518 16.97 -25.87 -7.74
N GLU A 519 16.18 -25.88 -8.81
CA GLU A 519 16.57 -25.25 -10.09
C GLU A 519 16.69 -23.72 -9.93
N LYS A 520 15.76 -23.09 -9.20
CA LYS A 520 15.86 -21.66 -8.90
C LYS A 520 17.17 -21.32 -8.17
N ALA A 521 17.51 -22.12 -7.17
CA ALA A 521 18.74 -21.95 -6.42
C ALA A 521 19.98 -22.12 -7.31
N ALA A 522 19.99 -23.15 -8.18
CA ALA A 522 21.09 -23.41 -9.10
C ALA A 522 21.30 -22.27 -10.11
N VAL A 523 20.23 -21.77 -10.75
CA VAL A 523 20.31 -20.66 -11.70
C VAL A 523 20.80 -19.38 -11.01
N MET A 524 20.30 -19.09 -9.81
CA MET A 524 20.73 -17.93 -9.05
C MET A 524 22.19 -18.03 -8.59
N GLN A 525 22.66 -19.24 -8.24
CA GLN A 525 24.06 -19.45 -7.89
C GLN A 525 24.97 -19.25 -9.12
N GLN A 526 24.62 -19.84 -10.27
CA GLN A 526 25.34 -19.64 -11.52
C GLN A 526 25.43 -18.16 -11.93
N PHE A 527 24.34 -17.40 -11.68
CA PHE A 527 24.35 -15.97 -11.93
C PHE A 527 25.24 -15.22 -10.92
N ALA A 528 25.22 -15.60 -9.65
CA ALA A 528 26.09 -15.01 -8.63
C ALA A 528 27.58 -15.31 -8.88
N ASP A 529 27.90 -16.52 -9.37
CA ASP A 529 29.27 -16.96 -9.70
C ASP A 529 29.80 -16.38 -11.02
N GLY A 530 28.93 -15.69 -11.79
CA GLY A 530 29.30 -15.09 -13.07
C GLY A 530 29.24 -16.05 -14.26
N ASP A 531 28.67 -17.24 -14.10
CA ASP A 531 28.49 -18.20 -15.18
C ASP A 531 27.36 -17.82 -16.15
N ILE A 532 26.46 -16.95 -15.71
CA ILE A 532 25.38 -16.35 -16.49
C ILE A 532 25.62 -14.86 -16.61
N ASP A 533 25.63 -14.34 -17.84
CA ASP A 533 25.87 -12.92 -18.14
C ASP A 533 24.56 -12.10 -17.99
N MET A 534 23.44 -12.73 -18.35
CA MET A 534 22.12 -12.08 -18.39
C MET A 534 21.06 -13.01 -17.79
N LEU A 535 20.27 -12.52 -16.83
CA LEU A 535 19.19 -13.27 -16.20
C LEU A 535 17.83 -12.70 -16.60
N VAL A 536 17.08 -13.44 -17.42
CA VAL A 536 15.70 -13.10 -17.78
C VAL A 536 14.76 -13.69 -16.74
N SER A 537 13.95 -12.83 -16.11
CA SER A 537 13.13 -13.26 -14.98
C SER A 537 11.79 -12.52 -14.92
N THR A 538 10.85 -13.09 -14.17
CA THR A 538 9.68 -12.38 -13.65
C THR A 538 10.05 -11.61 -12.38
N THR A 539 9.08 -11.02 -11.68
CA THR A 539 9.28 -10.33 -10.39
C THR A 539 9.86 -11.21 -9.26
N VAL A 540 10.06 -12.51 -9.49
CA VAL A 540 10.66 -13.43 -8.50
C VAL A 540 12.06 -12.96 -8.02
N VAL A 541 12.79 -12.19 -8.83
CA VAL A 541 14.07 -11.56 -8.46
C VAL A 541 13.92 -10.45 -7.39
N GLU A 542 12.72 -9.95 -7.17
CA GLU A 542 12.43 -9.00 -6.08
C GLU A 542 12.84 -9.56 -4.70
N VAL A 543 12.91 -10.89 -4.56
CA VAL A 543 13.31 -11.55 -3.33
C VAL A 543 14.70 -12.19 -3.50
N GLY A 544 15.77 -11.54 -2.99
CA GLY A 544 16.85 -12.31 -2.56
C GLY A 544 18.28 -12.00 -2.91
N VAL A 545 18.87 -12.41 -3.98
CA VAL A 545 20.33 -12.54 -4.08
C VAL A 545 21.02 -11.20 -4.30
N ASN A 546 22.08 -10.95 -3.52
CA ASN A 546 23.00 -9.86 -3.75
C ASN A 546 24.05 -10.30 -4.79
N VAL A 547 24.02 -9.69 -5.97
CA VAL A 547 25.02 -9.89 -7.03
C VAL A 547 25.69 -8.54 -7.32
N PRO A 548 26.85 -8.26 -6.68
CA PRO A 548 27.51 -6.96 -6.82
C PRO A 548 27.92 -6.60 -8.25
N ASN A 549 28.20 -7.62 -9.09
CA ASN A 549 28.59 -7.46 -10.49
C ASN A 549 27.40 -7.18 -11.43
N ALA A 550 26.17 -7.34 -10.97
CA ALA A 550 24.98 -7.00 -11.75
C ALA A 550 24.76 -5.47 -11.73
N THR A 551 25.15 -4.81 -12.81
CA THR A 551 25.10 -3.34 -12.94
C THR A 551 23.96 -2.86 -13.83
N VAL A 552 23.31 -3.74 -14.59
CA VAL A 552 22.25 -3.37 -15.51
C VAL A 552 20.93 -4.04 -15.11
N MET A 553 19.88 -3.22 -15.02
CA MET A 553 18.50 -3.64 -14.84
C MET A 553 17.68 -3.15 -16.03
N LEU A 554 17.09 -4.07 -16.79
CA LEU A 554 16.07 -3.75 -17.79
C LEU A 554 14.71 -4.22 -17.28
N ILE A 555 13.73 -3.35 -17.27
CA ILE A 555 12.34 -3.68 -16.93
C ILE A 555 11.50 -3.50 -18.19
N GLU A 556 11.03 -4.59 -18.75
CA GLU A 556 10.15 -4.62 -19.91
C GLU A 556 8.72 -4.25 -19.52
N ASN A 557 8.05 -3.47 -20.37
CA ASN A 557 6.69 -2.98 -20.13
C ASN A 557 6.54 -2.32 -18.73
N ALA A 558 7.45 -1.42 -18.41
CA ALA A 558 7.57 -0.79 -17.08
C ALA A 558 6.29 -0.04 -16.63
N ASP A 559 5.44 0.36 -17.58
CA ASP A 559 4.13 0.98 -17.32
C ASP A 559 3.13 0.03 -16.65
N HIS A 560 3.37 -1.28 -16.62
CA HIS A 560 2.53 -2.26 -15.93
C HIS A 560 2.94 -2.48 -14.47
N PHE A 561 4.06 -1.94 -14.03
CA PHE A 561 4.55 -2.09 -12.65
C PHE A 561 4.10 -0.94 -11.73
N GLY A 562 3.92 -1.26 -10.45
CA GLY A 562 3.77 -0.26 -9.40
C GLY A 562 5.08 0.50 -9.13
N LEU A 563 4.98 1.74 -8.63
CA LEU A 563 6.14 2.58 -8.36
C LEU A 563 7.08 1.96 -7.31
N SER A 564 6.50 1.39 -6.24
CA SER A 564 7.25 0.68 -5.21
C SER A 564 7.96 -0.57 -5.75
N GLN A 565 7.32 -1.33 -6.66
CA GLN A 565 7.94 -2.49 -7.31
C GLN A 565 9.13 -2.08 -8.19
N LEU A 566 8.96 -1.05 -9.01
CA LEU A 566 10.04 -0.52 -9.85
C LEU A 566 11.23 -0.07 -8.99
N HIS A 567 10.96 0.58 -7.86
CA HIS A 567 12.00 1.01 -6.93
C HIS A 567 12.75 -0.17 -6.30
N GLN A 568 12.03 -1.22 -5.86
CA GLN A 568 12.64 -2.44 -5.32
C GLN A 568 13.49 -3.18 -6.34
N LEU A 569 13.00 -3.31 -7.60
CA LEU A 569 13.75 -3.92 -8.70
C LEU A 569 15.00 -3.10 -9.01
N ARG A 570 14.90 -1.77 -9.11
CA ARG A 570 16.05 -0.87 -9.28
C ARG A 570 17.09 -1.08 -8.19
N GLY A 571 16.68 -1.26 -6.94
CA GLY A 571 17.58 -1.50 -5.81
C GLY A 571 18.34 -2.84 -5.86
N ARG A 572 18.06 -3.73 -6.84
CA ARG A 572 18.81 -4.97 -7.04
C ARG A 572 20.15 -4.75 -7.74
N VAL A 573 20.33 -3.64 -8.42
CA VAL A 573 21.62 -3.19 -8.97
C VAL A 573 22.19 -2.04 -8.12
N GLY A 574 23.42 -1.59 -8.41
CA GLY A 574 24.07 -0.52 -7.64
C GLY A 574 24.57 -0.95 -6.26
N ARG A 575 25.00 -2.22 -6.13
CA ARG A 575 25.53 -2.78 -4.89
C ARG A 575 27.04 -2.99 -4.91
N GLY A 576 27.68 -2.78 -6.05
CA GLY A 576 29.10 -2.83 -6.25
C GLY A 576 29.70 -1.42 -6.43
N GLU A 577 30.98 -1.37 -6.75
CA GLU A 577 31.75 -0.13 -6.97
C GLU A 577 31.47 0.52 -8.34
N HIS A 578 30.79 -0.19 -9.24
CA HIS A 578 30.60 0.24 -10.62
C HIS A 578 29.29 0.97 -10.82
N GLN A 579 29.30 1.96 -11.75
CA GLN A 579 28.09 2.66 -12.18
C GLN A 579 27.05 1.66 -12.62
N SER A 580 25.82 1.84 -12.15
CA SER A 580 24.69 0.97 -12.47
C SER A 580 23.58 1.71 -13.18
N PHE A 581 22.84 0.99 -14.01
CA PHE A 581 21.84 1.50 -14.92
C PHE A 581 20.51 0.77 -14.73
N CYS A 582 19.41 1.52 -14.71
CA CYS A 582 18.05 1.00 -14.70
C CYS A 582 17.29 1.51 -15.92
N HIS A 583 16.97 0.63 -16.84
CA HIS A 583 16.28 0.94 -18.07
C HIS A 583 14.82 0.51 -17.99
N LEU A 584 13.91 1.47 -18.20
CA LEU A 584 12.47 1.28 -18.16
C LEU A 584 11.92 1.32 -19.58
N MET A 585 11.57 0.15 -20.12
CA MET A 585 10.99 0.03 -21.47
C MET A 585 9.47 0.18 -21.39
N LEU A 586 8.91 1.07 -22.21
CA LEU A 586 7.45 1.23 -22.35
C LEU A 586 6.84 0.09 -23.17
N SER A 587 5.58 -0.27 -22.89
CA SER A 587 4.80 -1.24 -23.66
C SER A 587 4.32 -0.69 -25.01
N SER A 588 4.18 0.64 -25.12
CA SER A 588 3.67 1.35 -26.29
C SER A 588 4.49 2.60 -26.61
N HIS A 589 4.19 3.24 -27.75
CA HIS A 589 4.78 4.54 -28.15
C HIS A 589 4.16 5.73 -27.44
N ASP A 590 3.31 5.53 -26.44
CA ASP A 590 2.66 6.58 -25.67
C ASP A 590 3.66 7.37 -24.81
N LYS A 591 3.22 8.53 -24.34
CA LYS A 591 4.02 9.33 -23.41
C LYS A 591 4.14 8.60 -22.07
N PRO A 592 5.33 8.62 -21.44
CA PRO A 592 5.52 7.99 -20.13
C PRO A 592 4.57 8.61 -19.09
N SER A 593 4.00 7.74 -18.25
CA SER A 593 3.12 8.16 -17.15
C SER A 593 3.89 9.02 -16.14
N GLN A 594 3.16 9.82 -15.35
CA GLN A 594 3.76 10.61 -14.29
C GLN A 594 4.57 9.73 -13.32
N ARG A 595 4.07 8.54 -13.01
CA ARG A 595 4.73 7.55 -12.15
C ARG A 595 6.13 7.16 -12.64
N LEU A 596 6.29 6.91 -13.94
CA LEU A 596 7.59 6.59 -14.53
C LEU A 596 8.54 7.78 -14.54
N LYS A 597 8.02 8.99 -14.72
CA LYS A 597 8.83 10.21 -14.63
C LYS A 597 9.35 10.47 -13.22
N GLU A 598 8.59 10.11 -12.20
CA GLU A 598 9.03 10.31 -10.81
C GLU A 598 10.14 9.33 -10.43
N ILE A 599 10.08 8.05 -10.86
CA ILE A 599 11.18 7.10 -10.59
C ILE A 599 12.46 7.42 -11.38
N GLU A 600 12.34 8.03 -12.57
CA GLU A 600 13.47 8.52 -13.34
C GLU A 600 14.19 9.68 -12.63
N LYS A 601 13.45 10.57 -11.96
CA LYS A 601 13.97 11.77 -11.29
C LYS A 601 14.53 11.50 -9.89
N SER A 602 13.91 10.59 -9.13
CA SER A 602 14.23 10.39 -7.71
C SER A 602 14.75 8.98 -7.42
N GLN A 603 15.72 8.92 -6.50
CA GLN A 603 16.21 7.66 -5.94
C GLN A 603 15.73 7.44 -4.50
N ASP A 604 15.10 8.43 -3.89
CA ASP A 604 14.56 8.36 -2.54
C ASP A 604 13.30 7.49 -2.51
N GLY A 605 13.42 6.31 -1.87
CA GLY A 605 12.34 5.35 -1.75
C GLY A 605 11.16 5.87 -0.92
N PHE A 606 11.40 6.70 0.10
CA PHE A 606 10.32 7.29 0.92
C PHE A 606 9.52 8.31 0.12
N TYR A 607 10.20 9.19 -0.62
CA TYR A 607 9.55 10.11 -1.55
C TYR A 607 8.70 9.37 -2.59
N LEU A 608 9.27 8.33 -3.21
CA LEU A 608 8.56 7.52 -4.22
C LEU A 608 7.33 6.81 -3.63
N ALA A 609 7.42 6.33 -2.39
CA ALA A 609 6.29 5.72 -1.70
C ALA A 609 5.18 6.74 -1.39
N GLU A 610 5.50 7.99 -1.02
CA GLU A 610 4.52 9.07 -0.85
C GLU A 610 3.86 9.46 -2.16
N VAL A 611 4.63 9.50 -3.26
CA VAL A 611 4.10 9.77 -4.60
C VAL A 611 3.16 8.63 -5.04
N ASP A 612 3.54 7.36 -4.81
CA ASP A 612 2.70 6.20 -5.13
C ASP A 612 1.35 6.25 -4.37
N LEU A 613 1.40 6.61 -3.08
CA LEU A 613 0.21 6.82 -2.25
C LEU A 613 -0.71 7.90 -2.82
N LYS A 614 -0.16 9.03 -3.26
CA LYS A 614 -0.92 10.14 -3.85
C LYS A 614 -1.53 9.77 -5.21
N LEU A 615 -0.79 9.07 -6.07
CA LEU A 615 -1.20 8.72 -7.43
C LEU A 615 -2.25 7.60 -7.48
N ARG A 616 -2.18 6.62 -6.59
CA ARG A 616 -3.14 5.50 -6.53
C ARG A 616 -4.44 5.88 -5.83
N GLY A 617 -4.39 6.86 -4.93
CA GLY A 617 -5.48 7.11 -4.01
C GLY A 617 -5.63 6.03 -2.94
N PRO A 618 -6.43 6.29 -1.89
CA PRO A 618 -6.52 5.40 -0.73
C PRO A 618 -7.14 4.02 -1.00
N GLY A 619 -7.88 3.85 -2.11
CA GLY A 619 -8.65 2.63 -2.39
C GLY A 619 -7.88 1.47 -3.03
N GLU A 620 -6.79 1.73 -3.76
CA GLU A 620 -6.07 0.67 -4.51
C GLU A 620 -4.91 0.02 -3.75
N ILE A 621 -4.37 0.67 -2.75
CA ILE A 621 -3.25 0.14 -1.95
C ILE A 621 -3.70 -1.08 -1.14
N TYR A 622 -4.97 -1.14 -0.77
CA TYR A 622 -5.56 -2.19 0.07
C TYR A 622 -6.18 -3.37 -0.71
N GLY A 623 -6.39 -3.25 -2.02
CA GLY A 623 -7.10 -4.26 -2.82
C GLY A 623 -6.36 -5.59 -3.03
N ARG A 624 -5.05 -5.64 -2.81
CA ARG A 624 -4.22 -6.84 -3.06
C ARG A 624 -3.35 -7.32 -1.90
N ALA A 625 -3.16 -6.51 -0.87
CA ALA A 625 -2.27 -6.84 0.23
C ALA A 625 -3.05 -7.14 1.51
N GLN A 626 -3.41 -8.36 1.73
CA GLN A 626 -3.97 -8.93 2.96
C GLN A 626 -5.50 -8.94 3.06
N HIS A 627 -6.04 -10.14 3.16
CA HIS A 627 -7.39 -10.44 3.62
C HIS A 627 -7.56 -9.88 5.05
N GLY A 628 -8.31 -8.77 5.18
CA GLY A 628 -8.56 -8.07 6.44
C GLY A 628 -8.23 -6.58 6.43
N ALA A 629 -7.77 -6.03 5.33
CA ALA A 629 -7.33 -4.65 5.21
C ALA A 629 -8.40 -3.62 5.63
N LEU A 630 -7.97 -2.66 6.42
CA LEU A 630 -8.68 -1.47 6.88
C LEU A 630 -9.36 -0.74 5.71
N ASN A 631 -10.65 -0.90 5.61
CA ASN A 631 -11.45 -0.27 4.55
C ASN A 631 -11.87 1.12 5.03
N LEU A 632 -10.98 2.13 4.86
CA LEU A 632 -11.29 3.51 5.14
C LEU A 632 -12.39 4.00 4.19
N LYS A 633 -13.48 4.51 4.74
CA LYS A 633 -14.65 4.96 3.97
C LYS A 633 -14.46 6.37 3.41
N ILE A 634 -13.81 7.24 4.17
CA ILE A 634 -13.71 8.67 3.87
C ILE A 634 -12.32 9.26 4.14
N ALA A 635 -11.59 8.76 5.13
CA ALA A 635 -10.25 9.23 5.46
C ALA A 635 -9.25 8.91 4.36
N SER A 636 -8.32 9.83 4.13
CA SER A 636 -7.17 9.62 3.25
C SER A 636 -5.90 9.51 4.06
N LEU A 637 -5.13 8.45 3.82
CA LEU A 637 -3.82 8.26 4.45
C LEU A 637 -2.76 9.24 3.92
N SER A 638 -3.08 10.04 2.89
CA SER A 638 -2.25 11.14 2.42
C SER A 638 -2.51 12.46 3.15
N ASP A 639 -3.56 12.53 3.99
CA ASP A 639 -3.88 13.73 4.78
C ASP A 639 -3.04 13.78 6.07
N THR A 640 -1.75 14.08 5.91
CA THR A 640 -0.77 14.12 7.01
C THR A 640 -1.17 15.08 8.14
N PRO A 641 -1.72 16.29 7.87
CA PRO A 641 -2.17 17.17 8.94
C PRO A 641 -3.32 16.58 9.79
N LEU A 642 -4.30 15.96 9.15
CA LEU A 642 -5.44 15.35 9.85
C LEU A 642 -5.00 14.13 10.67
N ILE A 643 -4.08 13.31 10.13
CA ILE A 643 -3.46 12.18 10.84
C ILE A 643 -2.74 12.67 12.10
N ALA A 644 -1.92 13.71 12.00
CA ALA A 644 -1.19 14.26 13.14
C ALA A 644 -2.12 14.79 14.24
N ARG A 645 -3.23 15.43 13.87
CA ARG A 645 -4.26 15.88 14.79
C ARG A 645 -4.92 14.70 15.52
N ALA A 646 -5.32 13.68 14.78
CA ALA A 646 -5.93 12.46 15.33
C ALA A 646 -4.97 11.71 16.27
N GLN A 647 -3.68 11.63 15.90
CA GLN A 647 -2.63 11.02 16.71
C GLN A 647 -2.44 11.77 18.04
N THR A 648 -2.33 13.10 17.99
CA THR A 648 -2.18 13.93 19.20
C THR A 648 -3.33 13.72 20.18
N GLU A 649 -4.57 13.61 19.68
CA GLU A 649 -5.73 13.38 20.55
C GLU A 649 -5.78 11.94 21.08
N ALA A 650 -5.39 10.94 20.29
CA ALA A 650 -5.34 9.56 20.75
C ALA A 650 -4.26 9.35 21.83
N GLU A 651 -3.07 9.92 21.63
CA GLU A 651 -2.01 9.91 22.64
C GLU A 651 -2.44 10.59 23.94
N ARG A 652 -3.16 11.73 23.82
CA ARG A 652 -3.69 12.46 24.97
C ARG A 652 -4.75 11.63 25.69
N PHE A 653 -5.69 11.02 24.96
CA PHE A 653 -6.74 10.16 25.52
C PHE A 653 -6.13 9.05 26.39
N VAL A 654 -5.11 8.37 25.88
CA VAL A 654 -4.40 7.30 26.61
C VAL A 654 -3.61 7.86 27.79
N LYS A 655 -2.87 8.97 27.61
CA LYS A 655 -2.04 9.58 28.66
C LYS A 655 -2.86 10.12 29.82
N GLU A 656 -4.04 10.68 29.56
CA GLU A 656 -4.97 11.17 30.57
C GLU A 656 -5.72 10.02 31.29
N GLY A 657 -5.51 8.77 30.87
CA GLY A 657 -6.15 7.59 31.46
C GLY A 657 -7.67 7.58 31.29
N GLN A 658 -8.17 8.15 30.19
CA GLN A 658 -9.61 8.20 29.96
C GLN A 658 -10.19 6.80 29.78
N ASP A 659 -11.28 6.51 30.49
CA ASP A 659 -11.95 5.21 30.41
C ASP A 659 -12.80 5.12 29.12
N LEU A 660 -12.35 4.27 28.18
CA LEU A 660 -13.03 4.03 26.92
C LEU A 660 -14.48 3.52 27.11
N LEU A 661 -14.76 2.80 28.21
CA LEU A 661 -16.09 2.25 28.49
C LEU A 661 -17.15 3.31 28.76
N GLN A 662 -16.75 4.53 29.10
CA GLN A 662 -17.69 5.66 29.23
C GLN A 662 -18.25 6.12 27.86
N TYR A 663 -17.62 5.73 26.77
CA TYR A 663 -17.97 6.11 25.39
C TYR A 663 -18.38 4.89 24.58
N ASN A 664 -19.57 4.36 24.81
CA ASN A 664 -20.05 3.09 24.24
C ASN A 664 -19.90 2.97 22.71
N HIS A 665 -20.13 4.04 21.96
CA HIS A 665 -20.01 4.03 20.49
C HIS A 665 -18.56 3.99 20.05
N LEU A 666 -17.71 4.79 20.67
CA LEU A 666 -16.27 4.78 20.47
C LEU A 666 -15.66 3.43 20.84
N ALA A 667 -16.04 2.87 21.99
CA ALA A 667 -15.56 1.56 22.43
C ALA A 667 -15.84 0.43 21.42
N ARG A 668 -17.04 0.43 20.82
CA ARG A 668 -17.40 -0.55 19.77
C ARG A 668 -16.56 -0.37 18.49
N ALA A 669 -16.38 0.88 18.07
CA ALA A 669 -15.57 1.19 16.88
C ALA A 669 -14.10 0.82 17.09
N VAL A 670 -13.52 1.22 18.21
CA VAL A 670 -12.14 0.89 18.60
C VAL A 670 -11.93 -0.62 18.71
N SER A 671 -12.84 -1.36 19.35
CA SER A 671 -12.74 -2.82 19.46
C SER A 671 -12.72 -3.52 18.10
N ARG A 672 -13.42 -2.98 17.09
CA ARG A 672 -13.35 -3.50 15.71
C ARG A 672 -11.95 -3.35 15.13
N TYR A 673 -11.33 -2.17 15.30
CA TYR A 673 -9.98 -1.90 14.83
C TYR A 673 -8.91 -2.67 15.63
N GLN A 674 -9.07 -2.82 16.95
CA GLN A 674 -8.17 -3.63 17.78
C GLN A 674 -8.06 -5.07 17.27
N ARG A 675 -9.18 -5.70 16.93
CA ARG A 675 -9.18 -7.06 16.37
C ARG A 675 -8.44 -7.16 15.03
N LEU A 676 -8.49 -6.11 14.21
CA LEU A 676 -7.79 -6.06 12.92
C LEU A 676 -6.28 -5.85 13.11
N THR A 677 -5.87 -5.03 14.09
CA THR A 677 -4.46 -4.74 14.38
C THR A 677 -3.76 -5.88 15.11
N ILE A 678 -4.42 -6.59 16.03
CA ILE A 678 -3.89 -7.83 16.64
C ILE A 678 -3.63 -8.91 15.56
N LEU A 679 -4.30 -8.84 14.43
CA LEU A 679 -4.12 -9.77 13.32
C LEU A 679 -3.01 -9.34 12.34
N ASN A 680 -2.43 -8.16 12.47
CA ASN A 680 -1.30 -7.66 11.69
C ASN A 680 0.01 -7.79 12.47
#